data_00b79874b96ff305b661f416f4cc2392
#
_entry.id   00b79874b96ff305b661f416f4cc2392
#
_cell.length_a   1.000
_cell.length_b   1.000
_cell.length_c   1.000
_cell.angle_alpha   90.00
_cell.angle_beta   90.00
_cell.angle_gamma   90.00
#
_symmetry.space_group_name_H-M   'P 1'
#
loop_
_entity.id
_entity.type
_entity.pdbx_description
1 polymer ?
#
loop_
_entity_poly.entity_id
_entity_poly.type
_entity_poly.pdbx_seq_one_letter_code
_entity_poly.pdbx_strand_id
1 'polypeptide(L)'
;MRTRWRRLVLGATALFTAASALPAAAAPSQGREEHHPSGDGLSAVIRYTEYGIPHILAGDYADLGFGTGWAQAADEVCTLAEGFVTLRGERSRYFGAEAAAGGELSAARTNLASDLYFRGVRRSGTVEKLLAEPAPAGPSRAVRDMMRGWAAGYNAWLKQRKITDPGCAGAAWVRPVTELDVAARGLAIASISGEGRFVETITAAQPPAGPAEASGGPSAPATASAPSGPSARSARTPDAKAVAKAADELWGDPGMGSNAVAFRGDTTANGRGLLLGNPHYPWQGGRRFWQSQQTIPGELNVSGGSLLGTPAISIGFNAHVAWSHTVSTGIPANFHRLTLDPADPTAYLVDGRPERMTKRTVTVAVKDGAPVTRTQWWTRYGPVVTSLNPQVPLPWTSTTAYALHDPNAANLRFADTSLGFGKARSTDEVRASLARHQGIPWVNTIAADRAGHSLFTQAQVLPRITDELAERCSTELGRTTYPASGIAILDGSRGDCALGRDPDAVRPGILGPARMPTLRDAPYVENSNGTAWMTNADRPITGYERVFGTVGTELGLRTRGGIEDVAAMAERGGLTVRDLQRQQFANRVPAGDLAAADVARACAALPGGSATSSDGRAVDVSAACGVLRAWDRTMDTGSRGALLFDRFWRRLEQTVPQARLWKVPFSAADPVRTPNTLNTDDPGVAAALADAVTELRAAGIALDAPLGAHQFVVRGGERLAVPGGSGRLGVWNVLEPRWDAAAGGYTEVPFGSSHLQAVGWDGGRCPVARTLLAYSQSSNPDSPHFADQTRLFSGEKWVTSRFCEKDIRSSPELKVVRVHERR
;
A
#
# COMPACT_ATOMS: atom_id res chain seq x y z
N MET A 1 28.81 65.27 16.25
CA MET A 1 30.22 65.76 16.37
C MET A 1 31.10 64.59 15.92
N ARG A 2 31.57 64.51 14.71
CA ARG A 2 32.89 64.97 14.19
C ARG A 2 33.99 64.38 15.08
N THR A 3 35.02 63.57 14.68
CA THR A 3 35.97 63.61 13.54
C THR A 3 36.80 62.36 13.57
N ARG A 4 37.06 61.58 12.50
CA ARG A 4 38.13 61.65 11.48
C ARG A 4 39.53 61.11 11.88
N TRP A 5 40.05 60.12 11.11
CA TRP A 5 41.40 59.87 10.56
C TRP A 5 42.47 59.28 11.46
N ARG A 6 43.33 58.32 11.03
CA ARG A 6 44.23 58.23 9.89
C ARG A 6 44.83 56.83 9.68
N ARG A 7 45.18 56.58 8.45
CA ARG A 7 46.01 55.48 7.96
C ARG A 7 47.44 55.58 8.42
N LEU A 8 48.19 54.45 8.52
CA LEU A 8 49.64 54.41 8.23
C LEU A 8 50.00 53.02 7.71
N VAL A 9 50.68 53.02 6.59
CA VAL A 9 51.31 51.90 5.87
C VAL A 9 52.80 51.93 6.21
N LEU A 10 53.42 50.74 6.28
CA LEU A 10 54.87 50.41 6.08
C LEU A 10 55.07 49.01 6.65
N GLY A 11 55.69 48.02 6.08
CA GLY A 11 56.75 47.94 5.08
C GLY A 11 57.36 46.53 5.30
N ALA A 12 57.62 45.80 4.27
CA ALA A 12 58.11 44.43 4.25
C ALA A 12 59.52 44.26 4.88
N THR A 13 59.74 43.10 5.48
CA THR A 13 61.06 42.42 5.35
C THR A 13 60.89 40.90 5.47
N ALA A 14 61.25 40.14 4.47
CA ALA A 14 61.33 38.69 4.41
C ALA A 14 62.60 38.19 5.18
N LEU A 15 62.42 37.21 6.01
CA LEU A 15 63.50 36.36 6.51
C LEU A 15 63.16 34.88 6.21
N PHE A 16 63.92 34.28 5.32
CA PHE A 16 63.96 32.86 5.03
C PHE A 16 64.65 32.15 6.22
N THR A 17 63.91 31.24 6.86
CA THR A 17 64.56 30.18 7.66
C THR A 17 64.16 28.84 7.07
N ALA A 18 65.16 28.13 6.57
CA ALA A 18 65.05 26.75 6.12
C ALA A 18 64.79 25.82 7.30
N ALA A 19 63.66 25.18 7.34
CA ALA A 19 63.37 24.07 8.26
C ALA A 19 63.33 22.75 7.45
N SER A 20 64.22 21.85 7.81
CA SER A 20 64.42 20.53 7.25
C SER A 20 63.18 19.68 7.47
N ALA A 21 62.56 19.25 6.40
CA ALA A 21 61.41 18.32 6.42
C ALA A 21 61.92 16.89 6.64
N LEU A 22 61.55 16.27 7.76
CA LEU A 22 61.56 14.83 7.94
C LEU A 22 60.42 14.19 7.09
N PRO A 23 60.63 13.07 6.42
CA PRO A 23 59.58 12.43 5.68
C PRO A 23 58.50 11.87 6.61
N ALA A 24 57.28 12.35 6.48
CA ALA A 24 56.10 11.76 7.12
C ALA A 24 55.91 10.36 6.56
N ALA A 25 55.87 9.34 7.46
CA ALA A 25 55.52 7.98 7.10
C ALA A 25 54.12 7.99 6.50
N ALA A 26 53.97 7.50 5.26
CA ALA A 26 52.72 7.32 4.58
C ALA A 26 51.84 6.37 5.42
N ALA A 27 50.69 6.86 5.84
CA ALA A 27 49.64 6.03 6.38
C ALA A 27 49.22 5.00 5.28
N PRO A 28 48.90 3.75 5.66
CA PRO A 28 48.49 2.74 4.68
C PRO A 28 47.22 3.26 3.97
N SER A 29 47.32 3.37 2.65
CA SER A 29 46.18 3.64 1.76
C SER A 29 45.13 2.59 2.04
N GLN A 30 43.99 3.02 2.62
CA GLN A 30 42.79 2.21 2.65
C GLN A 30 42.45 1.92 1.19
N GLY A 31 42.56 0.65 0.79
CA GLY A 31 42.25 0.19 -0.54
C GLY A 31 40.84 0.66 -0.90
N ARG A 32 40.75 1.61 -1.83
CA ARG A 32 39.57 1.81 -2.62
C ARG A 32 39.32 0.47 -3.30
N GLU A 33 38.23 -0.20 -2.94
CA GLU A 33 37.65 -1.22 -3.83
C GLU A 33 37.18 -0.45 -5.08
N GLU A 34 38.10 -0.27 -6.02
CA GLU A 34 37.80 0.33 -7.30
C GLU A 34 36.82 -0.61 -8.02
N HIS A 35 35.60 -0.13 -8.20
CA HIS A 35 34.72 -0.66 -9.20
C HIS A 35 35.36 -0.32 -10.55
N HIS A 36 36.21 -1.23 -11.06
CA HIS A 36 36.67 -1.14 -12.43
C HIS A 36 35.48 -1.47 -13.32
N PRO A 37 35.00 -0.54 -14.18
CA PRO A 37 34.07 -0.90 -15.22
C PRO A 37 34.78 -1.94 -16.10
N SER A 38 34.39 -3.22 -15.90
CA SER A 38 34.79 -4.29 -16.79
C SER A 38 34.12 -4.00 -18.12
N GLY A 39 34.89 -3.88 -19.18
CA GLY A 39 34.42 -3.47 -20.50
C GLY A 39 33.13 -4.17 -20.93
N ASP A 40 32.26 -3.40 -21.55
CA ASP A 40 31.14 -3.79 -22.41
C ASP A 40 29.95 -4.58 -21.81
N GLY A 41 29.63 -4.53 -20.49
CA GLY A 41 28.42 -5.17 -19.90
C GLY A 41 28.08 -4.66 -18.51
N LEU A 42 26.80 -4.82 -18.09
CA LEU A 42 26.32 -4.44 -16.76
C LEU A 42 26.91 -5.32 -15.67
N SER A 43 27.21 -4.73 -14.50
CA SER A 43 27.81 -5.44 -13.37
C SER A 43 27.44 -4.82 -12.02
N ALA A 44 27.42 -5.62 -10.94
CA ALA A 44 27.24 -5.14 -9.59
C ALA A 44 27.95 -6.04 -8.57
N VAL A 45 28.22 -5.49 -7.39
CA VAL A 45 28.67 -6.25 -6.22
C VAL A 45 27.54 -6.35 -5.23
N ILE A 46 27.07 -7.55 -4.94
CA ILE A 46 26.01 -7.82 -3.97
C ILE A 46 26.67 -8.41 -2.72
N ARG A 47 26.48 -7.74 -1.59
CA ARG A 47 27.03 -8.16 -0.30
C ARG A 47 25.84 -8.54 0.57
N TYR A 48 25.68 -9.83 0.84
CA TYR A 48 24.64 -10.33 1.73
C TYR A 48 25.13 -10.30 3.18
N THR A 49 24.28 -9.85 4.07
CA THR A 49 24.50 -9.87 5.52
C THR A 49 23.47 -10.80 6.18
N GLU A 50 23.31 -10.70 7.50
CA GLU A 50 22.38 -11.54 8.26
C GLU A 50 20.98 -11.49 7.65
N TYR A 51 20.28 -12.62 7.68
CA TYR A 51 18.92 -12.80 7.12
C TYR A 51 18.84 -12.62 5.60
N GLY A 52 19.97 -12.77 4.90
CA GLY A 52 20.03 -12.67 3.44
C GLY A 52 19.81 -11.25 2.90
N ILE A 53 19.94 -10.20 3.71
CA ILE A 53 19.70 -8.81 3.26
C ILE A 53 20.83 -8.40 2.31
N PRO A 54 20.50 -8.06 1.03
CA PRO A 54 21.49 -7.64 0.06
C PRO A 54 21.82 -6.14 0.14
N HIS A 55 23.10 -5.83 0.13
CA HIS A 55 23.67 -4.51 -0.01
C HIS A 55 24.30 -4.41 -1.41
N ILE A 56 23.61 -3.75 -2.32
CA ILE A 56 23.97 -3.67 -3.75
C ILE A 56 24.87 -2.46 -3.95
N LEU A 57 26.10 -2.69 -4.40
CA LEU A 57 27.07 -1.67 -4.76
C LEU A 57 27.26 -1.65 -6.27
N ALA A 58 27.05 -0.48 -6.88
CA ALA A 58 27.05 -0.30 -8.32
C ALA A 58 27.79 0.98 -8.73
N GLY A 59 28.20 1.07 -9.99
CA GLY A 59 28.86 2.24 -10.55
C GLY A 59 27.90 3.32 -11.03
N ASP A 60 26.74 2.90 -11.54
CA ASP A 60 25.68 3.77 -12.04
C ASP A 60 24.28 3.19 -11.83
N TYR A 61 23.26 3.84 -12.38
CA TYR A 61 21.86 3.41 -12.21
C TYR A 61 21.50 2.15 -13.01
N ALA A 62 22.13 1.89 -14.13
CA ALA A 62 21.91 0.67 -14.90
C ALA A 62 22.50 -0.54 -14.18
N ASP A 63 23.72 -0.41 -13.67
CA ASP A 63 24.39 -1.39 -12.83
C ASP A 63 23.62 -1.65 -11.53
N LEU A 64 23.10 -0.57 -10.90
CA LEU A 64 22.26 -0.69 -9.70
C LEU A 64 20.98 -1.48 -9.97
N GLY A 65 20.30 -1.18 -11.07
CA GLY A 65 19.16 -1.94 -11.55
C GLY A 65 19.51 -3.40 -11.77
N PHE A 66 20.66 -3.68 -12.41
CA PHE A 66 21.16 -5.03 -12.69
C PHE A 66 21.36 -5.85 -11.40
N GLY A 67 22.06 -5.28 -10.43
CA GLY A 67 22.25 -5.93 -9.12
C GLY A 67 20.92 -6.18 -8.40
N THR A 68 19.98 -5.22 -8.48
CA THR A 68 18.65 -5.33 -7.83
C THR A 68 17.82 -6.42 -8.48
N GLY A 69 17.74 -6.46 -9.81
CA GLY A 69 16.99 -7.49 -10.56
C GLY A 69 17.54 -8.89 -10.35
N TRP A 70 18.88 -9.03 -10.30
CA TRP A 70 19.55 -10.28 -9.96
C TRP A 70 19.19 -10.77 -8.56
N ALA A 71 19.29 -9.89 -7.55
CA ALA A 71 19.04 -10.27 -6.15
C ALA A 71 17.57 -10.59 -5.89
N GLN A 72 16.64 -9.80 -6.47
CA GLN A 72 15.21 -10.12 -6.37
C GLN A 72 14.87 -11.45 -7.05
N ALA A 73 15.48 -11.76 -8.20
CA ALA A 73 15.30 -13.05 -8.85
C ALA A 73 15.82 -14.23 -8.00
N ALA A 74 16.89 -14.02 -7.24
CA ALA A 74 17.42 -15.05 -6.35
C ALA A 74 16.46 -15.43 -5.22
N ASP A 75 15.70 -14.47 -4.72
CA ASP A 75 14.78 -14.66 -3.59
C ASP A 75 13.33 -14.96 -4.02
N GLU A 76 12.89 -14.45 -5.18
CA GLU A 76 11.46 -14.30 -5.51
C GLU A 76 11.13 -14.65 -6.97
N VAL A 77 11.92 -15.52 -7.63
CA VAL A 77 11.79 -15.78 -9.07
C VAL A 77 10.39 -16.24 -9.49
N CYS A 78 9.75 -17.13 -8.71
CA CYS A 78 8.42 -17.63 -9.04
C CYS A 78 7.36 -16.55 -8.93
N THR A 79 7.37 -15.79 -7.84
CA THR A 79 6.45 -14.67 -7.60
C THR A 79 6.59 -13.58 -8.68
N LEU A 80 7.83 -13.22 -9.03
CA LEU A 80 8.11 -12.23 -10.08
C LEU A 80 7.62 -12.71 -11.44
N ALA A 81 7.94 -13.96 -11.81
CA ALA A 81 7.55 -14.55 -13.09
C ALA A 81 6.03 -14.62 -13.23
N GLU A 82 5.29 -15.01 -12.19
CA GLU A 82 3.82 -15.03 -12.18
C GLU A 82 3.25 -13.63 -12.37
N GLY A 83 3.83 -12.61 -11.71
CA GLY A 83 3.45 -11.21 -11.93
C GLY A 83 3.61 -10.77 -13.38
N PHE A 84 4.67 -11.21 -14.07
CA PHE A 84 4.87 -10.92 -15.50
C PHE A 84 3.91 -11.70 -16.40
N VAL A 85 3.49 -12.91 -16.02
CA VAL A 85 2.39 -13.62 -16.71
C VAL A 85 1.11 -12.80 -16.64
N THR A 86 0.78 -12.23 -15.47
CA THR A 86 -0.37 -11.34 -15.27
C THR A 86 -0.30 -10.12 -16.20
N LEU A 87 0.83 -9.40 -16.21
CA LEU A 87 1.03 -8.19 -17.01
C LEU A 87 0.99 -8.46 -18.52
N ARG A 88 1.33 -9.68 -18.95
CA ARG A 88 1.25 -10.13 -20.35
C ARG A 88 -0.15 -10.58 -20.74
N GLY A 89 -1.07 -10.72 -19.78
CA GLY A 89 -2.42 -11.24 -20.00
C GLY A 89 -2.39 -12.70 -20.47
N GLU A 90 -1.67 -13.55 -19.75
CA GLU A 90 -1.43 -14.96 -20.11
C GLU A 90 -1.80 -15.94 -18.99
N ARG A 91 -2.44 -15.47 -17.90
CA ARG A 91 -2.84 -16.33 -16.78
C ARG A 91 -3.79 -17.44 -17.21
N SER A 92 -4.80 -17.11 -18.03
CA SER A 92 -5.77 -18.08 -18.56
C SER A 92 -5.13 -19.20 -19.34
N ARG A 93 -4.03 -18.89 -20.05
CA ARG A 93 -3.26 -19.87 -20.82
C ARG A 93 -2.56 -20.92 -19.95
N TYR A 94 -2.05 -20.50 -18.78
CA TYR A 94 -1.24 -21.37 -17.93
C TYR A 94 -2.04 -21.94 -16.75
N PHE A 95 -2.95 -21.17 -16.18
CA PHE A 95 -3.63 -21.47 -14.91
C PHE A 95 -5.14 -21.72 -15.06
N GLY A 96 -5.70 -21.58 -16.28
CA GLY A 96 -7.14 -21.72 -16.53
C GLY A 96 -7.91 -20.40 -16.41
N ALA A 97 -8.91 -20.21 -17.27
CA ALA A 97 -9.65 -18.95 -17.40
C ALA A 97 -10.45 -18.59 -16.15
N GLU A 98 -11.15 -19.58 -15.59
CA GLU A 98 -12.09 -19.41 -14.46
C GLU A 98 -11.40 -19.43 -13.09
N ALA A 99 -10.12 -19.81 -13.03
CA ALA A 99 -9.39 -19.82 -11.77
C ALA A 99 -9.16 -18.38 -11.26
N ALA A 100 -8.97 -18.27 -9.95
CA ALA A 100 -8.76 -16.97 -9.28
C ALA A 100 -7.53 -16.24 -9.81
N ALA A 101 -7.63 -14.93 -10.00
CA ALA A 101 -6.58 -14.11 -10.60
C ALA A 101 -5.41 -13.76 -9.67
N GLY A 102 -5.42 -14.20 -8.42
CA GLY A 102 -4.34 -13.92 -7.46
C GLY A 102 -4.33 -12.51 -6.85
N GLY A 103 -5.10 -11.56 -7.38
CA GLY A 103 -5.34 -10.24 -6.76
C GLY A 103 -4.13 -9.29 -6.59
N GLU A 104 -2.98 -9.60 -7.20
CA GLU A 104 -1.73 -8.87 -6.95
C GLU A 104 -1.64 -7.49 -7.57
N LEU A 105 -2.13 -7.34 -8.81
CA LEU A 105 -1.99 -6.12 -9.62
C LEU A 105 -3.34 -5.54 -10.05
N SER A 106 -4.44 -6.18 -9.70
CA SER A 106 -5.80 -5.71 -9.95
C SER A 106 -6.80 -6.45 -9.05
N ALA A 107 -8.04 -5.96 -8.99
CA ALA A 107 -9.15 -6.62 -8.30
C ALA A 107 -9.90 -7.63 -9.19
N ALA A 108 -9.30 -8.09 -10.28
CA ALA A 108 -9.89 -9.14 -11.12
C ALA A 108 -10.13 -10.42 -10.31
N ARG A 109 -11.34 -10.99 -10.44
CA ARG A 109 -11.70 -12.23 -9.74
C ARG A 109 -11.20 -13.46 -10.48
N THR A 110 -11.21 -13.43 -11.82
CA THR A 110 -10.80 -14.56 -12.66
C THR A 110 -9.56 -14.22 -13.48
N ASN A 111 -8.80 -15.23 -13.85
CA ASN A 111 -7.68 -15.08 -14.77
C ASN A 111 -8.10 -14.48 -16.12
N LEU A 112 -9.30 -14.83 -16.62
CA LEU A 112 -9.80 -14.30 -17.88
C LEU A 112 -10.04 -12.78 -17.82
N ALA A 113 -10.69 -12.29 -16.77
CA ALA A 113 -10.92 -10.87 -16.59
C ALA A 113 -9.59 -10.10 -16.46
N SER A 114 -8.65 -10.62 -15.67
CA SER A 114 -7.29 -10.08 -15.54
C SER A 114 -6.59 -10.00 -16.89
N ASP A 115 -6.58 -11.09 -17.66
CA ASP A 115 -5.89 -11.15 -18.95
C ASP A 115 -6.51 -10.22 -19.99
N LEU A 116 -7.84 -10.13 -20.06
CA LEU A 116 -8.54 -9.18 -20.94
C LEU A 116 -8.11 -7.76 -20.63
N TYR A 117 -8.09 -7.36 -19.34
CA TYR A 117 -7.69 -6.03 -18.92
C TYR A 117 -6.23 -5.71 -19.28
N PHE A 118 -5.27 -6.54 -18.85
CA PHE A 118 -3.85 -6.28 -19.09
C PHE A 118 -3.47 -6.33 -20.58
N ARG A 119 -4.14 -7.16 -21.39
CA ARG A 119 -3.99 -7.11 -22.85
C ARG A 119 -4.53 -5.81 -23.43
N GLY A 120 -5.62 -5.28 -22.89
CA GLY A 120 -6.14 -3.96 -23.25
C GLY A 120 -5.16 -2.83 -22.95
N VAL A 121 -4.54 -2.86 -21.76
CA VAL A 121 -3.48 -1.92 -21.36
C VAL A 121 -2.28 -2.03 -22.31
N ARG A 122 -1.77 -3.22 -22.58
CA ARG A 122 -0.64 -3.40 -23.52
C ARG A 122 -0.99 -2.91 -24.93
N ARG A 123 -2.18 -3.24 -25.45
CA ARG A 123 -2.61 -2.81 -26.78
C ARG A 123 -2.74 -1.29 -26.92
N SER A 124 -2.92 -0.55 -25.82
CA SER A 124 -3.01 0.91 -25.84
C SER A 124 -1.70 1.61 -26.20
N GLY A 125 -0.54 0.92 -26.02
CA GLY A 125 0.79 1.52 -26.13
C GLY A 125 1.05 2.60 -25.08
N THR A 126 0.30 2.60 -23.97
CA THR A 126 0.43 3.63 -22.91
C THR A 126 1.80 3.59 -22.26
N VAL A 127 2.33 2.39 -21.97
CA VAL A 127 3.64 2.25 -21.31
C VAL A 127 4.75 2.78 -22.20
N GLU A 128 4.73 2.44 -23.50
CA GLU A 128 5.69 2.92 -24.50
C GLU A 128 5.67 4.44 -24.62
N LYS A 129 4.48 5.03 -24.68
CA LYS A 129 4.29 6.49 -24.73
C LYS A 129 4.86 7.17 -23.49
N LEU A 130 4.57 6.64 -22.29
CA LEU A 130 5.06 7.20 -21.04
C LEU A 130 6.58 7.08 -20.89
N LEU A 131 7.18 5.96 -21.34
CA LEU A 131 8.62 5.80 -21.38
C LEU A 131 9.30 6.79 -22.32
N ALA A 132 8.63 7.19 -23.42
CA ALA A 132 9.14 8.16 -24.38
C ALA A 132 8.98 9.61 -23.92
N GLU A 133 8.10 9.89 -22.93
CA GLU A 133 7.91 11.24 -22.43
C GLU A 133 9.15 11.75 -21.66
N PRO A 134 9.54 13.01 -21.83
CA PRO A 134 10.62 13.60 -21.06
C PRO A 134 10.22 13.81 -19.59
N ALA A 135 11.19 13.73 -18.68
CA ALA A 135 10.97 14.10 -17.27
C ALA A 135 10.65 15.62 -17.16
N PRO A 136 9.80 16.02 -16.19
CA PRO A 136 9.20 15.21 -15.12
C PRO A 136 7.87 14.55 -15.48
N ALA A 137 7.34 14.73 -16.69
CA ALA A 137 6.07 14.13 -17.11
C ALA A 137 6.17 12.59 -17.31
N GLY A 138 7.32 12.14 -17.85
CA GLY A 138 7.72 10.73 -17.92
C GLY A 138 8.88 10.43 -16.97
N PRO A 139 9.37 9.18 -16.94
CA PRO A 139 10.48 8.77 -16.07
C PRO A 139 11.80 9.40 -16.51
N SER A 140 12.66 9.72 -15.53
CA SER A 140 14.01 10.24 -15.78
C SER A 140 14.89 9.19 -16.47
N ARG A 141 16.04 9.65 -17.02
CA ARG A 141 17.06 8.74 -17.56
C ARG A 141 17.54 7.74 -16.50
N ALA A 142 17.80 8.21 -15.27
CA ALA A 142 18.23 7.35 -14.17
C ALA A 142 17.25 6.22 -13.91
N VAL A 143 15.96 6.51 -13.85
CA VAL A 143 14.91 5.51 -13.63
C VAL A 143 14.78 4.55 -14.82
N ARG A 144 14.88 5.04 -16.06
CA ARG A 144 14.89 4.16 -17.25
C ARG A 144 16.12 3.23 -17.23
N ASP A 145 17.29 3.76 -16.89
CA ASP A 145 18.51 2.97 -16.75
C ASP A 145 18.36 1.88 -15.67
N MET A 146 17.75 2.23 -14.51
CA MET A 146 17.43 1.24 -13.48
C MET A 146 16.44 0.17 -13.96
N MET A 147 15.39 0.51 -14.71
CA MET A 147 14.40 -0.45 -15.25
C MET A 147 15.07 -1.40 -16.26
N ARG A 148 15.88 -0.87 -17.17
CA ARG A 148 16.65 -1.66 -18.14
C ARG A 148 17.63 -2.60 -17.43
N GLY A 149 18.37 -2.07 -16.48
CA GLY A 149 19.30 -2.86 -15.66
C GLY A 149 18.59 -3.97 -14.90
N TRP A 150 17.46 -3.66 -14.28
CA TRP A 150 16.66 -4.64 -13.52
C TRP A 150 16.23 -5.82 -14.41
N ALA A 151 15.72 -5.53 -15.60
CA ALA A 151 15.35 -6.58 -16.57
C ALA A 151 16.58 -7.42 -16.98
N ALA A 152 17.71 -6.78 -17.24
CA ALA A 152 18.96 -7.48 -17.58
C ALA A 152 19.45 -8.37 -16.40
N GLY A 153 19.37 -7.89 -15.16
CA GLY A 153 19.77 -8.63 -13.95
C GLY A 153 18.93 -9.87 -13.71
N TYR A 154 17.59 -9.73 -13.79
CA TYR A 154 16.64 -10.84 -13.72
C TYR A 154 16.94 -11.89 -14.80
N ASN A 155 17.13 -11.46 -16.04
CA ASN A 155 17.43 -12.35 -17.17
C ASN A 155 18.80 -13.04 -17.03
N ALA A 156 19.80 -12.33 -16.53
CA ALA A 156 21.12 -12.90 -16.27
C ALA A 156 21.05 -13.98 -15.18
N TRP A 157 20.24 -13.75 -14.13
CA TRP A 157 20.00 -14.76 -13.10
C TRP A 157 19.36 -16.02 -13.70
N LEU A 158 18.30 -15.87 -14.52
CA LEU A 158 17.64 -17.01 -15.19
C LEU A 158 18.61 -17.80 -16.07
N LYS A 159 19.56 -17.15 -16.75
CA LYS A 159 20.57 -17.83 -17.60
C LYS A 159 21.64 -18.55 -16.77
N GLN A 160 22.00 -18.01 -15.60
CA GLN A 160 23.18 -18.45 -14.84
C GLN A 160 22.83 -19.33 -13.63
N ARG A 161 21.56 -19.41 -13.23
CA ARG A 161 21.11 -20.13 -12.04
C ARG A 161 20.00 -21.11 -12.36
N LYS A 162 20.00 -22.23 -11.66
CA LYS A 162 18.91 -23.21 -11.69
C LYS A 162 17.83 -22.74 -10.70
N ILE A 163 16.58 -22.78 -11.13
CA ILE A 163 15.43 -22.54 -10.25
C ILE A 163 15.24 -23.78 -9.37
N THR A 164 15.37 -23.61 -8.06
CA THR A 164 15.13 -24.67 -7.05
C THR A 164 13.73 -24.57 -6.44
N ASP A 165 13.11 -23.39 -6.49
CA ASP A 165 11.76 -23.16 -5.98
C ASP A 165 10.76 -24.10 -6.68
N PRO A 166 10.12 -25.05 -5.94
CA PRO A 166 9.18 -26.01 -6.52
C PRO A 166 7.95 -25.36 -7.13
N GLY A 167 7.62 -24.11 -6.75
CA GLY A 167 6.48 -23.36 -7.29
C GLY A 167 6.59 -23.06 -8.78
N CYS A 168 7.81 -23.01 -9.34
CA CYS A 168 8.00 -22.72 -10.77
C CYS A 168 9.18 -23.42 -11.43
N ALA A 169 9.83 -24.36 -10.77
CA ALA A 169 10.92 -25.13 -11.37
C ALA A 169 10.45 -25.85 -12.65
N GLY A 170 11.09 -25.56 -13.78
CA GLY A 170 10.72 -26.11 -15.08
C GLY A 170 9.45 -25.55 -15.72
N ALA A 171 8.82 -24.53 -15.12
CA ALA A 171 7.58 -23.96 -15.63
C ALA A 171 7.82 -23.14 -16.91
N ALA A 172 7.06 -23.43 -17.98
CA ALA A 172 7.16 -22.75 -19.28
C ALA A 172 6.79 -21.25 -19.25
N TRP A 173 6.14 -20.80 -18.20
CA TRP A 173 5.76 -19.41 -18.02
C TRP A 173 6.88 -18.54 -17.38
N VAL A 174 7.92 -19.16 -16.83
CA VAL A 174 9.12 -18.44 -16.37
C VAL A 174 9.96 -18.07 -17.58
N ARG A 175 9.94 -16.79 -17.95
CA ARG A 175 10.56 -16.32 -19.19
C ARG A 175 11.32 -15.02 -18.96
N PRO A 176 12.30 -14.67 -19.82
CA PRO A 176 12.95 -13.36 -19.80
C PRO A 176 11.95 -12.21 -19.87
N VAL A 177 12.35 -11.09 -19.28
CA VAL A 177 11.58 -9.83 -19.21
C VAL A 177 12.32 -8.69 -19.90
N THR A 178 11.59 -7.65 -20.23
CA THR A 178 12.10 -6.43 -20.88
C THR A 178 11.93 -5.22 -19.99
N GLU A 179 12.60 -4.10 -20.31
CA GLU A 179 12.34 -2.80 -19.70
C GLU A 179 10.85 -2.43 -19.71
N LEU A 180 10.16 -2.75 -20.82
CA LEU A 180 8.73 -2.51 -20.97
C LEU A 180 7.89 -3.33 -19.95
N ASP A 181 8.28 -4.57 -19.66
CA ASP A 181 7.61 -5.39 -18.64
C ASP A 181 7.79 -4.79 -17.24
N VAL A 182 8.98 -4.28 -16.91
CA VAL A 182 9.26 -3.61 -15.62
C VAL A 182 8.47 -2.31 -15.50
N ALA A 183 8.43 -1.51 -16.55
CA ALA A 183 7.63 -0.28 -16.60
C ALA A 183 6.12 -0.59 -16.50
N ALA A 184 5.63 -1.63 -17.18
CA ALA A 184 4.24 -2.08 -17.08
C ALA A 184 3.86 -2.49 -15.65
N ARG A 185 4.80 -3.12 -14.91
CA ARG A 185 4.59 -3.42 -13.49
C ARG A 185 4.46 -2.14 -12.65
N GLY A 186 5.32 -1.17 -12.87
CA GLY A 186 5.22 0.14 -12.22
C GLY A 186 3.86 0.81 -12.46
N LEU A 187 3.37 0.79 -13.70
CA LEU A 187 2.06 1.33 -14.06
C LEU A 187 0.91 0.57 -13.39
N ALA A 188 0.96 -0.76 -13.37
CA ALA A 188 -0.05 -1.59 -12.70
C ALA A 188 -0.11 -1.31 -11.19
N ILE A 189 1.04 -1.15 -10.52
CA ILE A 189 1.11 -0.74 -9.11
C ILE A 189 0.50 0.65 -8.92
N ALA A 190 0.79 1.59 -9.80
CA ALA A 190 0.24 2.95 -9.71
C ALA A 190 -1.29 2.95 -9.84
N SER A 191 -1.86 2.17 -10.76
CA SER A 191 -3.30 2.14 -11.07
C SER A 191 -4.11 1.13 -10.24
N ILE A 192 -3.49 0.40 -9.31
CA ILE A 192 -4.17 -0.67 -8.54
C ILE A 192 -5.38 -0.17 -7.75
N SER A 193 -5.32 1.04 -7.21
CA SER A 193 -6.43 1.66 -6.45
C SER A 193 -7.40 2.47 -7.33
N GLY A 194 -7.11 2.64 -8.62
CA GLY A 194 -7.93 3.27 -9.64
C GLY A 194 -8.51 2.25 -10.61
N GLU A 195 -8.11 2.29 -11.90
CA GLU A 195 -8.60 1.37 -12.94
C GLU A 195 -8.51 -0.11 -12.54
N GLY A 196 -7.48 -0.50 -11.80
CA GLY A 196 -7.27 -1.86 -11.32
C GLY A 196 -8.42 -2.42 -10.46
N ARG A 197 -9.25 -1.55 -9.85
CA ARG A 197 -10.46 -1.93 -9.11
C ARG A 197 -11.64 -2.28 -10.00
N PHE A 198 -11.67 -1.73 -11.22
CA PHE A 198 -12.80 -1.77 -12.12
C PHE A 198 -12.65 -2.77 -13.26
N VAL A 199 -11.69 -3.70 -13.16
CA VAL A 199 -11.38 -4.67 -14.23
C VAL A 199 -12.61 -5.43 -14.70
N GLU A 200 -13.45 -5.93 -13.79
CA GLU A 200 -14.66 -6.68 -14.13
C GLU A 200 -15.63 -5.83 -14.95
N THR A 201 -15.86 -4.57 -14.56
CA THR A 201 -16.82 -3.69 -15.24
C THR A 201 -16.26 -3.14 -16.55
N ILE A 202 -14.95 -2.91 -16.64
CA ILE A 202 -14.29 -2.49 -17.89
C ILE A 202 -14.37 -3.61 -18.95
N THR A 203 -14.07 -4.83 -18.55
CA THR A 203 -14.02 -5.98 -19.48
C THR A 203 -15.40 -6.51 -19.86
N ALA A 204 -16.42 -6.26 -19.04
CA ALA A 204 -17.81 -6.63 -19.29
C ALA A 204 -18.59 -5.57 -20.05
N ALA A 205 -18.15 -4.30 -20.11
CA ALA A 205 -18.87 -3.20 -20.75
C ALA A 205 -19.08 -3.44 -22.24
N GLN A 206 -20.36 -3.51 -22.67
CA GLN A 206 -20.75 -3.65 -24.06
C GLN A 206 -21.90 -2.66 -24.37
N PRO A 207 -21.96 -2.11 -25.59
CA PRO A 207 -23.07 -1.28 -26.00
C PRO A 207 -24.37 -2.10 -26.01
N PRO A 208 -25.53 -1.45 -25.77
CA PRO A 208 -26.82 -2.14 -25.91
C PRO A 208 -26.98 -2.72 -27.33
N ALA A 209 -27.65 -3.88 -27.44
CA ALA A 209 -27.96 -4.48 -28.72
C ALA A 209 -28.82 -3.48 -29.53
N GLY A 210 -28.37 -3.15 -30.73
CA GLY A 210 -29.17 -2.36 -31.67
C GLY A 210 -30.52 -3.08 -32.01
N PRO A 211 -31.52 -2.37 -32.54
CA PRO A 211 -32.67 -3.03 -33.07
C PRO A 211 -32.20 -4.09 -34.08
N ALA A 212 -32.60 -5.35 -33.86
CA ALA A 212 -32.16 -6.48 -34.66
C ALA A 212 -32.45 -6.18 -36.16
N GLU A 213 -31.41 -6.07 -36.98
CA GLU A 213 -31.56 -6.22 -38.43
C GLU A 213 -32.08 -7.64 -38.64
N ALA A 214 -33.31 -7.71 -39.13
CA ALA A 214 -33.97 -8.92 -39.57
C ALA A 214 -33.28 -9.44 -40.84
N SER A 215 -32.13 -10.11 -40.68
CA SER A 215 -31.48 -10.88 -41.73
C SER A 215 -31.36 -12.33 -41.28
N GLY A 216 -32.22 -13.16 -41.88
CA GLY A 216 -32.25 -14.60 -41.69
C GLY A 216 -30.93 -15.25 -42.12
N GLY A 217 -30.25 -15.85 -41.17
CA GLY A 217 -29.11 -16.77 -41.35
C GLY A 217 -29.19 -17.88 -40.28
N PRO A 218 -28.78 -19.13 -40.59
CA PRO A 218 -29.08 -20.28 -39.76
C PRO A 218 -28.36 -20.24 -38.42
N SER A 219 -29.14 -20.55 -37.39
CA SER A 219 -28.72 -20.65 -35.97
C SER A 219 -27.57 -21.64 -35.75
N ALA A 220 -26.46 -21.18 -35.22
CA ALA A 220 -25.49 -22.05 -34.60
C ALA A 220 -25.95 -22.40 -33.15
N PRO A 221 -25.63 -23.59 -32.63
CA PRO A 221 -26.17 -24.06 -31.36
C PRO A 221 -25.68 -23.23 -30.18
N ALA A 222 -26.63 -22.86 -29.33
CA ALA A 222 -26.44 -22.15 -28.08
C ALA A 222 -25.67 -23.02 -27.07
N THR A 223 -24.45 -22.63 -26.73
CA THR A 223 -23.74 -23.16 -25.55
C THR A 223 -23.55 -22.04 -24.55
N ALA A 224 -24.03 -22.32 -23.34
CA ALA A 224 -23.87 -21.58 -22.08
C ALA A 224 -24.62 -20.23 -21.99
N SER A 225 -25.74 -20.25 -21.32
CA SER A 225 -26.52 -19.11 -20.87
C SER A 225 -25.69 -18.16 -20.02
N ALA A 226 -25.46 -16.96 -20.53
CA ALA A 226 -25.07 -15.82 -19.69
C ALA A 226 -26.19 -15.56 -18.68
N PRO A 227 -25.91 -15.20 -17.41
CA PRO A 227 -26.94 -14.81 -16.49
C PRO A 227 -27.67 -13.58 -17.05
N SER A 228 -29.00 -13.70 -17.24
CA SER A 228 -29.88 -12.62 -17.62
C SER A 228 -29.73 -11.47 -16.62
N GLY A 229 -29.24 -10.32 -17.11
CA GLY A 229 -29.16 -9.10 -16.34
C GLY A 229 -30.53 -8.68 -15.81
N PRO A 230 -30.62 -8.00 -14.68
CA PRO A 230 -31.88 -7.58 -14.08
C PRO A 230 -32.63 -6.68 -15.06
N SER A 231 -33.89 -7.03 -15.32
CA SER A 231 -34.84 -6.23 -16.10
C SER A 231 -34.85 -4.79 -15.58
N ALA A 232 -34.94 -3.82 -16.51
CA ALA A 232 -34.98 -2.40 -16.24
C ALA A 232 -36.16 -2.00 -15.32
N ARG A 233 -36.00 -2.19 -14.02
CA ARG A 233 -36.71 -1.36 -13.03
C ARG A 233 -36.07 0.02 -13.11
N SER A 234 -36.90 1.07 -13.17
CA SER A 234 -36.42 2.46 -13.05
C SER A 234 -35.44 2.54 -11.87
N ALA A 235 -34.16 2.71 -12.18
CA ALA A 235 -33.12 2.75 -11.17
C ALA A 235 -33.34 4.01 -10.31
N ARG A 236 -33.86 3.83 -9.09
CA ARG A 236 -33.86 4.90 -8.09
C ARG A 236 -32.41 5.34 -7.88
N THR A 237 -32.16 6.64 -7.83
CA THR A 237 -30.86 7.18 -7.41
C THR A 237 -30.48 6.54 -6.08
N PRO A 238 -29.29 5.91 -5.96
CA PRO A 238 -28.87 5.29 -4.70
C PRO A 238 -28.85 6.34 -3.59
N ASP A 239 -29.24 5.93 -2.36
CA ASP A 239 -29.14 6.84 -1.21
C ASP A 239 -27.68 7.08 -0.79
N ALA A 240 -27.42 8.17 -0.04
CA ALA A 240 -26.08 8.55 0.37
C ALA A 240 -25.37 7.48 1.21
N LYS A 241 -26.11 6.68 2.00
CA LYS A 241 -25.54 5.59 2.82
C LYS A 241 -25.09 4.43 1.95
N ALA A 242 -25.89 4.04 0.95
CA ALA A 242 -25.52 3.01 -0.01
C ALA A 242 -24.27 3.41 -0.80
N VAL A 243 -24.16 4.69 -1.17
CA VAL A 243 -23.00 5.23 -1.87
C VAL A 243 -21.75 5.29 -0.97
N ALA A 244 -21.87 5.78 0.27
CA ALA A 244 -20.77 5.79 1.23
C ALA A 244 -20.24 4.37 1.46
N LYS A 245 -21.15 3.41 1.69
CA LYS A 245 -20.79 2.00 1.82
C LYS A 245 -20.09 1.45 0.58
N ALA A 246 -20.57 1.82 -0.63
CA ALA A 246 -19.93 1.43 -1.88
C ALA A 246 -18.50 1.99 -2.02
N ALA A 247 -18.27 3.21 -1.54
CA ALA A 247 -16.95 3.82 -1.52
C ALA A 247 -16.01 3.12 -0.53
N ASP A 248 -16.50 2.80 0.67
CA ASP A 248 -15.73 2.04 1.66
C ASP A 248 -15.36 0.65 1.14
N GLU A 249 -16.28 -0.02 0.45
CA GLU A 249 -16.01 -1.32 -0.20
C GLU A 249 -14.98 -1.20 -1.33
N LEU A 250 -14.96 -0.08 -2.05
CA LEU A 250 -14.04 0.15 -3.17
C LEU A 250 -12.63 0.56 -2.70
N TRP A 251 -12.53 1.48 -1.75
CA TRP A 251 -11.26 2.08 -1.37
C TRP A 251 -10.83 1.81 0.08
N GLY A 252 -11.74 1.31 0.93
CA GLY A 252 -11.45 0.81 2.27
C GLY A 252 -10.85 -0.59 2.31
N ASP A 253 -10.07 -0.99 1.33
CA ASP A 253 -9.63 -2.36 1.06
C ASP A 253 -8.95 -3.05 2.24
N PRO A 254 -9.47 -4.21 2.68
CA PRO A 254 -8.80 -5.05 3.67
C PRO A 254 -7.48 -5.67 3.17
N GLY A 255 -7.16 -5.55 1.88
CA GLY A 255 -5.93 -6.10 1.28
C GLY A 255 -4.71 -5.18 1.31
N MET A 256 -4.80 -3.96 1.87
CA MET A 256 -3.68 -3.02 2.06
C MET A 256 -3.98 -2.08 3.22
N GLY A 257 -3.01 -1.88 4.08
CA GLY A 257 -3.11 -0.95 5.20
C GLY A 257 -1.71 -0.54 5.66
N SER A 258 -1.64 0.31 6.67
CA SER A 258 -0.36 0.70 7.26
C SER A 258 -0.57 1.48 8.54
N ASN A 259 0.48 1.54 9.36
CA ASN A 259 0.64 2.60 10.35
C ASN A 259 2.00 3.27 10.12
N ALA A 260 2.07 4.56 10.35
CA ALA A 260 3.35 5.26 10.43
C ALA A 260 3.27 6.44 11.38
N VAL A 261 4.36 6.69 12.09
CA VAL A 261 4.53 7.84 12.95
C VAL A 261 5.92 8.44 12.78
N ALA A 262 5.98 9.77 12.75
CA ALA A 262 7.23 10.53 12.86
C ALA A 262 7.16 11.46 14.07
N PHE A 263 8.23 11.47 14.86
CA PHE A 263 8.39 12.33 16.03
C PHE A 263 9.40 13.43 15.74
N ARG A 264 9.05 14.66 16.16
CA ARG A 264 9.96 15.82 16.12
C ARG A 264 11.02 15.71 17.23
N GLY A 265 12.17 16.36 17.00
CA GLY A 265 13.35 16.26 17.87
C GLY A 265 13.12 16.68 19.33
N ASP A 266 12.21 17.60 19.61
CA ASP A 266 11.89 18.03 20.97
C ASP A 266 11.20 16.96 21.84
N THR A 267 10.61 15.94 21.20
CA THR A 267 10.03 14.78 21.90
C THR A 267 11.04 13.63 22.11
N THR A 268 12.22 13.73 21.52
CA THR A 268 13.22 12.65 21.51
C THR A 268 14.37 12.93 22.50
N ALA A 269 15.08 11.86 22.88
CA ALA A 269 16.17 11.93 23.85
C ALA A 269 17.37 12.75 23.39
N ASN A 270 17.54 12.99 22.08
CA ASN A 270 18.76 13.55 21.51
C ASN A 270 18.50 14.70 20.50
N GLY A 271 17.28 15.21 20.45
CA GLY A 271 16.91 16.32 19.56
C GLY A 271 16.80 15.95 18.07
N ARG A 272 16.86 14.67 17.70
CA ARG A 272 16.78 14.19 16.30
C ARG A 272 15.44 13.52 16.05
N GLY A 273 14.98 13.53 14.80
CA GLY A 273 13.71 12.89 14.45
C GLY A 273 13.73 11.37 14.64
N LEU A 274 12.56 10.78 14.82
CA LEU A 274 12.36 9.33 14.85
C LEU A 274 11.21 8.96 13.91
N LEU A 275 11.31 7.78 13.27
CA LEU A 275 10.27 7.25 12.40
C LEU A 275 10.00 5.77 12.71
N LEU A 276 8.73 5.42 12.89
CA LEU A 276 8.24 4.04 12.87
C LEU A 276 7.34 3.88 11.62
N GLY A 277 7.65 2.88 10.80
CA GLY A 277 6.83 2.49 9.64
C GLY A 277 6.41 1.04 9.73
N ASN A 278 5.13 0.77 9.52
CA ASN A 278 4.54 -0.56 9.53
C ASN A 278 3.47 -0.68 8.44
N PRO A 279 3.84 -0.94 7.19
CA PRO A 279 2.89 -1.29 6.14
C PRO A 279 2.28 -2.68 6.39
N HIS A 280 0.96 -2.82 6.13
CA HIS A 280 0.23 -4.07 6.21
C HIS A 280 -0.07 -4.57 4.81
N TYR A 281 0.50 -5.72 4.47
CA TYR A 281 0.44 -6.27 3.12
C TYR A 281 0.26 -7.80 3.15
N PRO A 282 -0.12 -8.41 2.02
CA PRO A 282 -0.15 -9.87 1.91
C PRO A 282 1.22 -10.49 2.21
N TRP A 283 1.21 -11.62 2.92
CA TRP A 283 2.44 -12.38 3.23
C TRP A 283 2.88 -13.31 2.12
N GLN A 284 2.06 -13.42 1.07
CA GLN A 284 2.32 -14.20 -0.14
C GLN A 284 1.99 -13.37 -1.38
N GLY A 285 2.57 -13.74 -2.52
CA GLY A 285 2.30 -13.11 -3.82
C GLY A 285 3.07 -11.82 -4.06
N GLY A 286 2.80 -11.17 -5.18
CA GLY A 286 3.66 -10.11 -5.73
C GLY A 286 3.53 -8.74 -5.11
N ARG A 287 2.60 -8.54 -4.14
CA ARG A 287 2.53 -7.30 -3.35
C ARG A 287 3.43 -7.31 -2.11
N ARG A 288 4.32 -8.27 -1.98
CA ARG A 288 5.30 -8.32 -0.89
C ARG A 288 6.35 -7.23 -1.04
N PHE A 289 6.83 -6.71 0.11
CA PHE A 289 8.07 -5.97 0.16
C PHE A 289 9.27 -6.91 0.13
N TRP A 290 10.35 -6.43 -0.42
CA TRP A 290 11.66 -7.05 -0.42
C TRP A 290 12.70 -6.04 0.06
N GLN A 291 13.50 -6.39 1.05
CA GLN A 291 14.45 -5.48 1.69
C GLN A 291 15.79 -5.47 0.98
N SER A 292 16.40 -4.30 0.82
CA SER A 292 17.77 -4.15 0.32
C SER A 292 18.40 -2.82 0.72
N GLN A 293 19.71 -2.70 0.49
CA GLN A 293 20.40 -1.41 0.42
C GLN A 293 20.95 -1.20 -0.97
N GLN A 294 20.81 0.01 -1.48
CA GLN A 294 21.23 0.45 -2.81
C GLN A 294 22.28 1.54 -2.68
N THR A 295 23.46 1.35 -3.27
CA THR A 295 24.60 2.26 -3.15
C THR A 295 25.25 2.52 -4.50
N ILE A 296 25.31 3.80 -4.89
CA ILE A 296 26.20 4.35 -5.91
C ILE A 296 27.13 5.33 -5.18
N PRO A 297 28.44 5.07 -5.06
CA PRO A 297 29.34 5.90 -4.28
C PRO A 297 29.31 7.37 -4.66
N GLY A 298 29.07 8.25 -3.68
CA GLY A 298 28.97 9.70 -3.91
C GLY A 298 27.62 10.19 -4.45
N GLU A 299 26.72 9.30 -4.87
CA GLU A 299 25.45 9.64 -5.53
C GLU A 299 24.23 9.18 -4.74
N LEU A 300 24.21 7.93 -4.30
CA LEU A 300 23.07 7.29 -3.62
C LEU A 300 23.56 6.31 -2.56
N ASN A 301 22.94 6.37 -1.38
CA ASN A 301 23.06 5.32 -0.36
C ASN A 301 21.76 5.27 0.44
N VAL A 302 20.92 4.28 0.17
CA VAL A 302 19.58 4.15 0.71
C VAL A 302 19.28 2.70 1.06
N SER A 303 18.66 2.46 2.22
CA SER A 303 18.22 1.14 2.68
C SER A 303 16.72 1.15 2.96
N GLY A 304 16.04 0.03 2.71
CA GLY A 304 14.61 -0.11 2.97
C GLY A 304 13.97 -1.23 2.18
N GLY A 305 12.64 -1.15 2.03
CA GLY A 305 11.81 -2.08 1.27
C GLY A 305 11.33 -1.52 -0.05
N SER A 306 11.31 -2.35 -1.08
CA SER A 306 10.63 -2.09 -2.36
C SER A 306 9.56 -3.16 -2.58
N LEU A 307 8.46 -2.79 -3.24
CA LEU A 307 7.55 -3.80 -3.78
C LEU A 307 8.27 -4.63 -4.84
N LEU A 308 8.01 -5.93 -4.88
CA LEU A 308 8.64 -6.85 -5.83
C LEU A 308 8.53 -6.35 -7.27
N GLY A 309 9.63 -6.46 -8.02
CA GLY A 309 9.71 -6.03 -9.41
C GLY A 309 9.79 -4.51 -9.61
N THR A 310 9.97 -3.73 -8.53
CA THR A 310 10.30 -2.30 -8.63
C THR A 310 11.79 -2.06 -8.38
N PRO A 311 12.45 -1.18 -9.14
CA PRO A 311 13.90 -1.02 -9.05
C PRO A 311 14.37 -0.10 -7.92
N ALA A 312 13.51 0.78 -7.39
CA ALA A 312 13.87 1.76 -6.37
C ALA A 312 13.27 1.43 -4.99
N ILE A 313 13.92 1.85 -3.92
CA ILE A 313 13.40 1.73 -2.55
C ILE A 313 12.15 2.59 -2.39
N SER A 314 11.04 1.96 -2.01
CA SER A 314 9.74 2.64 -1.81
C SER A 314 9.60 3.24 -0.42
N ILE A 315 9.93 2.47 0.61
CA ILE A 315 9.90 2.84 2.03
C ILE A 315 11.29 2.61 2.60
N GLY A 316 11.89 3.60 3.27
CA GLY A 316 13.26 3.42 3.71
C GLY A 316 13.86 4.60 4.44
N PHE A 317 15.18 4.60 4.47
CA PHE A 317 15.99 5.62 5.14
C PHE A 317 17.37 5.75 4.48
N ASN A 318 17.98 6.90 4.70
CA ASN A 318 19.37 7.16 4.39
C ASN A 318 20.08 7.78 5.60
N ALA A 319 21.26 8.36 5.41
CA ALA A 319 22.01 9.00 6.50
C ALA A 319 21.29 10.24 7.11
N HIS A 320 20.27 10.79 6.45
CA HIS A 320 19.68 12.08 6.78
C HIS A 320 18.19 12.04 7.04
N VAL A 321 17.45 11.21 6.33
CA VAL A 321 15.98 11.16 6.37
C VAL A 321 15.48 9.71 6.36
N ALA A 322 14.35 9.48 7.03
CA ALA A 322 13.59 8.24 6.94
C ALA A 322 12.16 8.57 6.55
N TRP A 323 11.53 7.68 5.75
CA TRP A 323 10.15 7.86 5.31
C TRP A 323 9.41 6.54 5.26
N SER A 324 8.10 6.63 5.43
CA SER A 324 7.15 5.55 5.25
C SER A 324 5.91 6.05 4.53
N HIS A 325 5.09 5.11 4.07
CA HIS A 325 3.82 5.40 3.44
C HIS A 325 2.67 4.72 4.17
N THR A 326 1.51 5.36 4.16
CA THR A 326 0.24 4.75 4.57
C THR A 326 -0.79 4.86 3.45
N VAL A 327 -1.61 3.84 3.24
CA VAL A 327 -2.70 3.92 2.27
C VAL A 327 -3.59 5.10 2.62
N SER A 328 -3.85 5.94 1.63
CA SER A 328 -4.58 7.19 1.77
C SER A 328 -6.09 7.01 1.57
N THR A 329 -6.87 7.90 2.15
CA THR A 329 -8.32 8.05 1.91
C THR A 329 -8.65 8.90 0.70
N GLY A 330 -7.66 9.46 0.02
CA GLY A 330 -7.88 10.24 -1.21
C GLY A 330 -8.50 9.39 -2.31
N ILE A 331 -9.48 9.94 -3.02
CA ILE A 331 -10.22 9.25 -4.07
C ILE A 331 -9.42 9.31 -5.38
N PRO A 332 -8.81 8.19 -5.83
CA PRO A 332 -7.82 8.20 -6.91
C PRO A 332 -8.43 8.31 -8.31
N ALA A 333 -9.76 8.25 -8.43
CA ALA A 333 -10.46 8.25 -9.71
C ALA A 333 -11.79 9.01 -9.64
N ASN A 334 -12.26 9.50 -10.77
CA ASN A 334 -13.58 10.07 -10.93
C ASN A 334 -14.29 9.49 -12.15
N PHE A 335 -15.56 9.81 -12.30
CA PHE A 335 -16.38 9.29 -13.40
C PHE A 335 -16.98 10.44 -14.21
N HIS A 336 -17.27 10.14 -15.49
CA HIS A 336 -17.99 11.03 -16.39
C HIS A 336 -19.22 10.31 -16.94
N ARG A 337 -20.40 10.89 -16.75
CA ARG A 337 -21.60 10.45 -17.44
C ARG A 337 -21.55 10.99 -18.87
N LEU A 338 -21.65 10.09 -19.84
CA LEU A 338 -21.65 10.40 -21.24
C LEU A 338 -23.11 10.53 -21.73
N THR A 339 -23.40 11.57 -22.49
CA THR A 339 -24.63 11.65 -23.32
C THR A 339 -24.28 11.03 -24.66
N LEU A 340 -24.96 9.96 -25.04
CA LEU A 340 -24.67 9.23 -26.29
C LEU A 340 -25.42 9.82 -27.50
N ASP A 341 -24.84 9.62 -28.69
CA ASP A 341 -25.51 9.91 -29.94
C ASP A 341 -26.70 8.94 -30.12
N PRO A 342 -27.93 9.44 -30.31
CA PRO A 342 -29.09 8.57 -30.48
C PRO A 342 -28.99 7.60 -31.67
N ALA A 343 -28.16 7.92 -32.67
CA ALA A 343 -27.93 7.08 -33.83
C ALA A 343 -26.82 6.03 -33.67
N ASP A 344 -25.91 6.25 -32.72
CA ASP A 344 -24.75 5.36 -32.48
C ASP A 344 -24.39 5.33 -30.99
N PRO A 345 -24.80 4.29 -30.23
CA PRO A 345 -24.52 4.19 -28.82
C PRO A 345 -23.02 4.02 -28.49
N THR A 346 -22.15 3.95 -29.49
CA THR A 346 -20.67 3.96 -29.33
C THR A 346 -20.04 5.31 -29.65
N ALA A 347 -20.89 6.35 -29.89
CA ALA A 347 -20.51 7.75 -30.00
C ALA A 347 -21.14 8.55 -28.87
N TYR A 348 -20.41 9.54 -28.32
CA TYR A 348 -20.89 10.43 -27.25
C TYR A 348 -20.70 11.88 -27.62
N LEU A 349 -21.51 12.75 -27.04
CA LEU A 349 -21.53 14.17 -27.36
C LEU A 349 -20.69 14.95 -26.38
N VAL A 350 -19.88 15.88 -26.88
CA VAL A 350 -19.19 16.92 -26.12
C VAL A 350 -19.47 18.25 -26.75
N ASP A 351 -20.12 19.17 -26.01
CA ASP A 351 -20.60 20.46 -26.51
C ASP A 351 -21.42 20.30 -27.80
N GLY A 352 -22.26 19.26 -27.84
CA GLY A 352 -23.14 18.94 -29.00
C GLY A 352 -22.42 18.29 -30.20
N ARG A 353 -21.08 18.03 -30.08
CA ARG A 353 -20.32 17.40 -31.17
C ARG A 353 -20.10 15.92 -30.87
N PRO A 354 -20.32 15.00 -31.80
CA PRO A 354 -20.12 13.59 -31.60
C PRO A 354 -18.63 13.23 -31.61
N GLU A 355 -18.21 12.43 -30.59
CA GLU A 355 -16.91 11.77 -30.50
C GLU A 355 -17.12 10.26 -30.48
N ARG A 356 -16.31 9.52 -31.22
CA ARG A 356 -16.40 8.04 -31.22
C ARG A 356 -15.54 7.43 -30.15
N MET A 357 -16.08 6.40 -29.50
CA MET A 357 -15.31 5.57 -28.56
C MET A 357 -14.24 4.76 -29.31
N THR A 358 -13.09 4.62 -28.70
CA THR A 358 -12.00 3.77 -29.23
C THR A 358 -12.25 2.32 -28.87
N LYS A 359 -12.22 1.43 -29.86
CA LYS A 359 -12.32 -0.02 -29.69
C LYS A 359 -10.94 -0.64 -29.43
N ARG A 360 -10.84 -1.44 -28.40
CA ARG A 360 -9.65 -2.26 -28.12
C ARG A 360 -10.07 -3.72 -28.10
N THR A 361 -10.03 -4.38 -29.25
CA THR A 361 -10.33 -5.80 -29.34
C THR A 361 -9.07 -6.60 -28.98
N VAL A 362 -9.19 -7.49 -28.01
CA VAL A 362 -8.14 -8.36 -27.50
C VAL A 362 -8.59 -9.81 -27.51
N THR A 363 -7.63 -10.73 -27.71
CA THR A 363 -7.86 -12.18 -27.70
C THR A 363 -6.97 -12.80 -26.64
N VAL A 364 -7.56 -13.59 -25.75
CA VAL A 364 -6.88 -14.32 -24.66
C VAL A 364 -6.88 -15.81 -25.02
N ALA A 365 -5.68 -16.42 -25.01
CA ALA A 365 -5.56 -17.85 -25.12
C ALA A 365 -5.95 -18.52 -23.79
N VAL A 366 -6.74 -19.58 -23.86
CA VAL A 366 -7.26 -20.30 -22.70
C VAL A 366 -6.65 -21.71 -22.66
N LYS A 367 -6.23 -22.16 -21.48
CA LYS A 367 -5.76 -23.53 -21.26
C LYS A 367 -6.87 -24.52 -21.59
N ASP A 368 -6.57 -25.49 -22.43
CA ASP A 368 -7.49 -26.58 -22.82
C ASP A 368 -8.84 -26.08 -23.40
N GLY A 369 -8.88 -24.86 -23.97
CA GLY A 369 -10.10 -24.25 -24.52
C GLY A 369 -9.85 -23.35 -25.73
N ALA A 370 -10.96 -22.89 -26.36
CA ALA A 370 -10.89 -21.94 -27.45
C ALA A 370 -10.50 -20.53 -26.94
N PRO A 371 -9.71 -19.76 -27.73
CA PRO A 371 -9.40 -18.39 -27.37
C PRO A 371 -10.65 -17.51 -27.20
N VAL A 372 -10.63 -16.64 -26.18
CA VAL A 372 -11.73 -15.70 -25.91
C VAL A 372 -11.38 -14.32 -26.43
N THR A 373 -12.24 -13.77 -27.27
CA THR A 373 -12.09 -12.40 -27.81
C THR A 373 -13.13 -11.46 -27.20
N ARG A 374 -12.68 -10.28 -26.78
CA ARG A 374 -13.54 -9.21 -26.24
C ARG A 374 -13.13 -7.86 -26.79
N THR A 375 -14.10 -6.97 -27.02
CA THR A 375 -13.89 -5.57 -27.31
C THR A 375 -14.10 -4.76 -26.04
N GLN A 376 -13.13 -3.94 -25.69
CA GLN A 376 -13.19 -2.94 -24.63
C GLN A 376 -13.39 -1.57 -25.27
N TRP A 377 -14.07 -0.66 -24.57
CA TRP A 377 -14.47 0.63 -25.09
C TRP A 377 -13.85 1.75 -24.25
N TRP A 378 -13.22 2.68 -24.95
CA TRP A 378 -12.48 3.78 -24.34
C TRP A 378 -12.95 5.11 -24.89
N THR A 379 -12.99 6.11 -24.01
CA THR A 379 -13.33 7.49 -24.35
C THR A 379 -12.14 8.40 -24.11
N ARG A 380 -12.28 9.70 -24.37
CA ARG A 380 -11.28 10.70 -23.96
C ARG A 380 -11.07 10.75 -22.44
N TYR A 381 -12.04 10.32 -21.66
CA TYR A 381 -12.02 10.30 -20.18
C TYR A 381 -11.38 9.03 -19.60
N GLY A 382 -11.40 7.95 -20.35
CA GLY A 382 -10.92 6.63 -19.94
C GLY A 382 -11.86 5.50 -20.38
N PRO A 383 -11.75 4.30 -19.79
CA PRO A 383 -12.58 3.15 -20.16
C PRO A 383 -14.04 3.33 -19.74
N VAL A 384 -14.93 2.74 -20.55
CA VAL A 384 -16.36 2.62 -20.19
C VAL A 384 -16.50 1.59 -19.07
N VAL A 385 -17.29 1.92 -18.05
CA VAL A 385 -17.60 1.07 -16.89
C VAL A 385 -19.10 0.95 -16.67
N THR A 386 -19.55 -0.14 -16.04
CA THR A 386 -20.97 -0.47 -15.89
C THR A 386 -21.47 -0.48 -14.44
N SER A 387 -20.58 -0.30 -13.47
CA SER A 387 -20.94 -0.16 -12.04
C SER A 387 -19.80 0.48 -11.24
N LEU A 388 -20.11 1.13 -10.12
CA LEU A 388 -19.16 1.43 -9.05
C LEU A 388 -18.86 0.16 -8.26
N ASN A 389 -19.90 -0.52 -7.83
CA ASN A 389 -19.89 -1.85 -7.21
C ASN A 389 -21.23 -2.55 -7.56
N PRO A 390 -21.48 -3.80 -7.12
CA PRO A 390 -22.73 -4.49 -7.45
C PRO A 390 -24.01 -3.75 -7.03
N GLN A 391 -23.96 -2.89 -6.01
CA GLN A 391 -25.09 -2.16 -5.47
C GLN A 391 -25.36 -0.82 -6.17
N VAL A 392 -24.34 -0.28 -6.87
CA VAL A 392 -24.42 1.02 -7.57
C VAL A 392 -24.12 0.82 -9.05
N PRO A 393 -25.15 0.43 -9.86
CA PRO A 393 -24.97 0.22 -11.29
C PRO A 393 -24.80 1.56 -12.04
N LEU A 394 -24.00 1.52 -13.09
CA LEU A 394 -23.75 2.60 -14.06
C LEU A 394 -24.12 2.08 -15.48
N PRO A 395 -25.39 1.93 -15.81
CA PRO A 395 -25.79 1.20 -17.00
C PRO A 395 -25.38 1.91 -18.29
N TRP A 396 -24.93 1.12 -19.28
CA TRP A 396 -24.79 1.58 -20.65
C TRP A 396 -26.11 1.36 -21.37
N THR A 397 -26.80 2.46 -21.67
CA THR A 397 -28.10 2.49 -22.38
C THR A 397 -27.94 3.01 -23.81
N SER A 398 -29.02 3.21 -24.54
CA SER A 398 -29.00 3.87 -25.87
C SER A 398 -28.66 5.37 -25.81
N THR A 399 -28.80 6.00 -24.63
CA THR A 399 -28.60 7.45 -24.46
C THR A 399 -27.51 7.82 -23.43
N THR A 400 -27.04 6.87 -22.62
CA THR A 400 -26.12 7.14 -21.50
C THR A 400 -25.12 6.02 -21.33
N ALA A 401 -23.87 6.37 -21.05
CA ALA A 401 -22.83 5.49 -20.56
C ALA A 401 -21.98 6.23 -19.53
N TYR A 402 -21.03 5.52 -18.89
CA TYR A 402 -20.13 6.11 -17.91
C TYR A 402 -18.69 5.74 -18.22
N ALA A 403 -17.80 6.71 -18.12
CA ALA A 403 -16.35 6.51 -18.27
C ALA A 403 -15.64 6.75 -16.94
N LEU A 404 -14.65 5.92 -16.65
CA LEU A 404 -13.76 6.05 -15.50
C LEU A 404 -12.54 6.90 -15.89
N HIS A 405 -12.19 7.88 -15.07
CA HIS A 405 -10.94 8.63 -15.22
C HIS A 405 -10.01 8.31 -14.04
N ASP A 406 -8.87 7.70 -14.32
CA ASP A 406 -7.79 7.42 -13.37
C ASP A 406 -6.48 8.07 -13.85
N PRO A 407 -6.00 9.14 -13.22
CA PRO A 407 -4.74 9.78 -13.62
C PRO A 407 -3.53 8.88 -13.38
N ASN A 408 -3.64 7.86 -12.50
CA ASN A 408 -2.59 6.88 -12.25
C ASN A 408 -2.43 5.85 -13.38
N ALA A 409 -3.43 5.68 -14.25
CA ALA A 409 -3.31 4.90 -15.49
C ALA A 409 -2.32 5.52 -16.50
N ALA A 410 -1.79 6.72 -16.21
CA ALA A 410 -0.74 7.41 -16.96
C ALA A 410 0.39 7.90 -16.02
N ASN A 411 0.74 7.12 -14.97
CA ASN A 411 1.72 7.52 -13.97
C ASN A 411 2.90 6.52 -13.87
N LEU A 412 4.03 6.85 -14.49
CA LEU A 412 5.32 6.15 -14.33
C LEU A 412 6.34 6.95 -13.51
N ARG A 413 5.92 7.99 -12.76
CA ARG A 413 6.80 8.90 -12.02
C ARG A 413 7.07 8.44 -10.57
N PHE A 414 6.46 7.35 -10.13
CA PHE A 414 6.63 6.82 -8.78
C PHE A 414 8.09 6.54 -8.44
N ALA A 415 8.82 5.85 -9.33
CA ALA A 415 10.22 5.51 -9.11
C ALA A 415 11.13 6.76 -9.02
N ASP A 416 10.84 7.82 -9.79
CA ASP A 416 11.55 9.10 -9.68
C ASP A 416 11.33 9.78 -8.33
N THR A 417 10.10 9.75 -7.83
CA THR A 417 9.78 10.29 -6.50
C THR A 417 10.54 9.54 -5.42
N SER A 418 10.53 8.20 -5.49
CA SER A 418 11.24 7.33 -4.54
C SER A 418 12.77 7.52 -4.60
N LEU A 419 13.33 7.64 -5.81
CA LEU A 419 14.75 7.93 -6.00
C LEU A 419 15.11 9.30 -5.41
N GLY A 420 14.25 10.30 -5.56
CA GLY A 420 14.39 11.60 -4.91
C GLY A 420 14.41 11.52 -3.38
N PHE A 421 13.58 10.66 -2.78
CA PHE A 421 13.63 10.40 -1.33
C PHE A 421 14.95 9.75 -0.91
N GLY A 422 15.43 8.76 -1.69
CA GLY A 422 16.73 8.12 -1.44
C GLY A 422 17.91 9.10 -1.41
N LYS A 423 17.81 10.23 -2.13
CA LYS A 423 18.80 11.31 -2.17
C LYS A 423 18.54 12.46 -1.20
N ALA A 424 17.33 12.53 -0.63
CA ALA A 424 16.90 13.62 0.23
C ALA A 424 17.77 13.69 1.50
N ARG A 425 18.03 14.93 1.97
CA ARG A 425 18.81 15.23 3.17
C ARG A 425 17.96 15.82 4.30
N SER A 426 16.69 16.11 4.01
CA SER A 426 15.73 16.67 4.95
C SER A 426 14.29 16.32 4.54
N THR A 427 13.36 16.52 5.45
CA THR A 427 11.92 16.41 5.18
C THR A 427 11.47 17.43 4.11
N ASP A 428 12.11 18.60 4.00
CA ASP A 428 11.85 19.57 2.94
C ASP A 428 12.28 19.06 1.56
N GLU A 429 13.39 18.33 1.46
CA GLU A 429 13.80 17.71 0.21
C GLU A 429 12.91 16.53 -0.18
N VAL A 430 12.35 15.79 0.78
CA VAL A 430 11.29 14.80 0.53
C VAL A 430 10.07 15.48 -0.09
N ARG A 431 9.62 16.59 0.49
CA ARG A 431 8.49 17.38 -0.03
C ARG A 431 8.80 17.97 -1.42
N ALA A 432 10.03 18.44 -1.64
CA ALA A 432 10.47 18.93 -2.94
C ALA A 432 10.46 17.83 -4.02
N SER A 433 10.82 16.60 -3.68
CA SER A 433 10.71 15.44 -4.58
C SER A 433 9.26 15.13 -4.94
N LEU A 434 8.35 15.13 -3.95
CA LEU A 434 6.90 14.99 -4.17
C LEU A 434 6.36 16.06 -5.12
N ALA A 435 6.73 17.31 -4.90
CA ALA A 435 6.29 18.44 -5.72
C ALA A 435 6.84 18.38 -7.16
N ARG A 436 8.09 17.96 -7.33
CA ARG A 436 8.74 17.88 -8.64
C ARG A 436 8.18 16.76 -9.51
N HIS A 437 8.05 15.57 -8.95
CA HIS A 437 7.74 14.36 -9.71
C HIS A 437 6.25 14.00 -9.70
N GLN A 438 5.53 14.35 -8.63
CA GLN A 438 4.09 14.06 -8.45
C GLN A 438 3.76 12.63 -8.87
N GLY A 439 4.54 11.66 -8.37
CA GLY A 439 4.47 10.26 -8.82
C GLY A 439 3.85 9.31 -7.80
N ILE A 440 3.71 9.70 -6.53
CA ILE A 440 3.11 8.84 -5.50
C ILE A 440 1.62 8.61 -5.79
N PRO A 441 1.15 7.34 -5.92
CA PRO A 441 -0.17 7.12 -6.51
C PRO A 441 -1.34 7.18 -5.52
N TRP A 442 -1.28 6.47 -4.41
CA TRP A 442 -2.44 6.23 -3.53
C TRP A 442 -2.05 6.12 -2.04
N VAL A 443 -0.92 6.72 -1.67
CA VAL A 443 -0.44 6.70 -0.28
C VAL A 443 -0.08 8.09 0.22
N ASN A 444 -0.21 8.28 1.54
CA ASN A 444 0.37 9.39 2.27
C ASN A 444 1.88 9.18 2.42
N THR A 445 2.63 10.25 2.66
CA THR A 445 4.05 10.19 3.02
C THR A 445 4.26 10.75 4.42
N ILE A 446 4.89 9.97 5.28
CA ILE A 446 5.31 10.32 6.63
C ILE A 446 6.83 10.27 6.66
N ALA A 447 7.50 11.32 7.19
CA ALA A 447 8.94 11.38 7.24
C ALA A 447 9.46 12.07 8.51
N ALA A 448 10.65 11.67 8.92
CA ALA A 448 11.45 12.36 9.93
C ALA A 448 12.87 12.53 9.43
N ASP A 449 13.56 13.59 9.88
CA ASP A 449 14.95 13.79 9.51
C ASP A 449 15.89 13.90 10.72
N ARG A 450 17.17 13.79 10.41
CA ARG A 450 18.25 13.89 11.38
C ARG A 450 18.32 15.24 12.08
N ALA A 451 17.79 16.32 11.49
CA ALA A 451 17.75 17.65 12.09
C ALA A 451 16.62 17.80 13.11
N GLY A 452 15.71 16.82 13.19
CA GLY A 452 14.60 16.79 14.15
C GLY A 452 13.29 17.28 13.60
N HIS A 453 13.11 17.35 12.29
CA HIS A 453 11.84 17.72 11.64
C HIS A 453 10.94 16.50 11.44
N SER A 454 9.62 16.71 11.54
CA SER A 454 8.58 15.75 11.22
C SER A 454 7.71 16.24 10.06
N LEU A 455 7.22 15.32 9.22
CA LEU A 455 6.39 15.61 8.05
C LEU A 455 5.29 14.57 7.89
N PHE A 456 4.07 15.03 7.69
CA PHE A 456 2.99 14.31 7.04
C PHE A 456 2.57 15.06 5.78
N THR A 457 2.32 14.35 4.68
CA THR A 457 1.66 14.94 3.52
C THR A 457 0.87 13.89 2.75
N GLN A 458 -0.30 14.30 2.26
CA GLN A 458 -1.16 13.52 1.36
C GLN A 458 -0.87 13.89 -0.12
N ALA A 459 0.39 14.21 -0.42
CA ALA A 459 0.83 14.55 -1.78
C ALA A 459 0.89 13.29 -2.65
N GLN A 460 -0.21 13.01 -3.33
CA GLN A 460 -0.41 11.87 -4.21
C GLN A 460 -1.06 12.30 -5.54
N VAL A 461 -1.06 11.39 -6.52
CA VAL A 461 -1.71 11.66 -7.81
C VAL A 461 -3.22 11.44 -7.68
N LEU A 462 -3.97 12.53 -7.62
CA LEU A 462 -5.44 12.55 -7.61
C LEU A 462 -5.97 13.33 -8.81
N PRO A 463 -7.17 12.98 -9.31
CA PRO A 463 -7.84 13.80 -10.33
C PRO A 463 -8.10 15.21 -9.76
N ARG A 464 -7.98 16.22 -10.61
CA ARG A 464 -8.24 17.61 -10.24
C ARG A 464 -9.73 17.86 -10.01
N ILE A 465 -10.27 17.25 -8.99
CA ILE A 465 -11.64 17.48 -8.53
C ILE A 465 -11.58 18.50 -7.39
N THR A 466 -11.88 19.76 -7.69
CA THR A 466 -12.13 20.78 -6.68
C THR A 466 -13.60 20.74 -6.27
N ASP A 467 -13.91 21.19 -5.04
CA ASP A 467 -15.30 21.25 -4.58
C ASP A 467 -16.15 22.15 -5.48
N GLU A 468 -15.59 23.26 -6.00
CA GLU A 468 -16.22 24.14 -6.97
C GLU A 468 -16.53 23.41 -8.31
N LEU A 469 -15.58 22.63 -8.83
CA LEU A 469 -15.79 21.85 -10.04
C LEU A 469 -16.88 20.80 -9.82
N ALA A 470 -16.84 20.10 -8.69
CA ALA A 470 -17.85 19.10 -8.34
C ALA A 470 -19.24 19.73 -8.19
N GLU A 471 -19.36 20.88 -7.53
CA GLU A 471 -20.63 21.60 -7.40
C GLU A 471 -21.20 21.97 -8.77
N ARG A 472 -20.40 22.57 -9.64
CA ARG A 472 -20.84 23.09 -10.95
C ARG A 472 -21.13 21.99 -11.96
N CYS A 473 -20.41 20.87 -11.90
CA CYS A 473 -20.35 19.87 -12.97
C CYS A 473 -20.90 18.49 -12.60
N SER A 474 -21.30 18.27 -11.35
CA SER A 474 -21.85 16.97 -10.94
C SER A 474 -23.20 16.70 -11.61
N THR A 475 -23.34 15.46 -12.07
CA THR A 475 -24.63 14.89 -12.43
C THR A 475 -25.55 14.75 -11.20
N GLU A 476 -26.82 14.35 -11.38
CA GLU A 476 -27.72 14.06 -10.26
C GLU A 476 -27.11 13.00 -9.30
N LEU A 477 -26.59 11.92 -9.85
CA LEU A 477 -25.88 10.89 -9.05
C LEU A 477 -24.62 11.47 -8.40
N GLY A 478 -23.85 12.29 -9.12
CA GLY A 478 -22.65 12.95 -8.59
C GLY A 478 -22.93 13.90 -7.42
N ARG A 479 -24.07 14.57 -7.41
CA ARG A 479 -24.53 15.39 -6.27
C ARG A 479 -24.84 14.58 -5.02
N THR A 480 -25.14 13.29 -5.16
CA THR A 480 -25.30 12.35 -4.05
C THR A 480 -23.95 11.76 -3.65
N THR A 481 -23.13 11.32 -4.64
CA THR A 481 -21.89 10.58 -4.35
C THR A 481 -20.77 11.46 -3.80
N TYR A 482 -20.60 12.67 -4.34
CA TYR A 482 -19.46 13.51 -3.94
C TYR A 482 -19.50 13.95 -2.47
N PRO A 483 -20.62 14.51 -1.94
CA PRO A 483 -20.67 14.84 -0.52
C PRO A 483 -20.54 13.62 0.39
N ALA A 484 -21.14 12.49 0.01
CA ALA A 484 -21.15 11.28 0.81
C ALA A 484 -19.76 10.61 0.89
N SER A 485 -19.03 10.56 -0.22
CA SER A 485 -17.84 9.71 -0.36
C SER A 485 -16.63 10.36 -1.04
N GLY A 486 -16.76 11.56 -1.62
CA GLY A 486 -15.73 12.19 -2.44
C GLY A 486 -15.70 11.68 -3.90
N ILE A 487 -16.58 10.75 -4.29
CA ILE A 487 -16.68 10.24 -5.66
C ILE A 487 -17.39 11.25 -6.56
N ALA A 488 -16.65 11.89 -7.45
CA ALA A 488 -17.23 12.79 -8.44
C ALA A 488 -17.72 12.03 -9.66
N ILE A 489 -18.97 12.30 -10.09
CA ILE A 489 -19.55 11.84 -11.36
C ILE A 489 -19.97 13.08 -12.14
N LEU A 490 -19.08 13.52 -13.03
CA LEU A 490 -19.21 14.77 -13.76
C LEU A 490 -20.03 14.59 -15.04
N ASP A 491 -20.57 15.69 -15.56
CA ASP A 491 -21.24 15.73 -16.86
C ASP A 491 -20.19 15.74 -17.99
N GLY A 492 -19.96 14.60 -18.62
CA GLY A 492 -18.99 14.43 -19.70
C GLY A 492 -19.45 15.00 -21.05
N SER A 493 -20.70 15.51 -21.14
CA SER A 493 -21.18 16.20 -22.36
C SER A 493 -20.77 17.67 -22.43
N ARG A 494 -20.22 18.21 -21.36
CA ARG A 494 -19.84 19.62 -21.22
C ARG A 494 -18.34 19.80 -21.21
N GLY A 495 -17.78 20.55 -22.16
CA GLY A 495 -16.34 20.85 -22.24
C GLY A 495 -15.84 21.72 -21.09
N ASP A 496 -16.69 22.61 -20.51
CA ASP A 496 -16.35 23.45 -19.36
C ASP A 496 -16.28 22.66 -18.04
N CYS A 497 -16.65 21.37 -18.05
CA CYS A 497 -16.50 20.42 -16.96
C CYS A 497 -15.19 19.60 -17.05
N ALA A 498 -14.29 19.93 -17.97
CA ALA A 498 -12.96 19.34 -18.02
C ALA A 498 -12.17 19.63 -16.73
N LEU A 499 -11.31 18.70 -16.30
CA LEU A 499 -10.56 18.80 -15.05
C LEU A 499 -9.57 19.98 -15.01
N GLY A 500 -9.15 20.48 -16.19
CA GLY A 500 -8.23 21.62 -16.30
C GLY A 500 -6.82 21.29 -15.81
N ARG A 501 -6.08 22.33 -15.36
CA ARG A 501 -4.70 22.20 -14.90
C ARG A 501 -4.40 23.19 -13.79
N ASP A 502 -3.78 22.73 -12.71
CA ASP A 502 -3.16 23.60 -11.71
C ASP A 502 -1.79 24.08 -12.22
N PRO A 503 -1.37 25.32 -11.90
CA PRO A 503 -0.12 25.92 -12.43
C PRO A 503 1.15 25.10 -12.09
N ASP A 504 1.15 24.43 -10.94
CA ASP A 504 2.23 23.61 -10.40
C ASP A 504 2.05 22.11 -10.66
N ALA A 505 1.00 21.70 -11.39
CA ALA A 505 0.79 20.33 -11.76
C ALA A 505 1.69 19.92 -12.93
N VAL A 506 2.40 18.78 -12.78
CA VAL A 506 3.28 18.22 -13.83
C VAL A 506 2.51 17.82 -15.08
N ARG A 507 1.22 17.46 -14.94
CA ARG A 507 0.30 17.10 -16.03
C ARG A 507 -1.08 17.76 -15.85
N PRO A 508 -1.81 18.00 -16.95
CA PRO A 508 -3.23 18.38 -16.84
C PRO A 508 -4.03 17.26 -16.14
N GLY A 509 -5.13 17.63 -15.51
CA GLY A 509 -6.12 16.72 -14.94
C GLY A 509 -5.77 16.19 -13.54
N ILE A 510 -4.64 16.58 -12.96
CA ILE A 510 -4.26 16.25 -11.58
C ILE A 510 -4.18 17.49 -10.70
N LEU A 511 -4.40 17.30 -9.39
CA LEU A 511 -4.17 18.34 -8.38
C LEU A 511 -2.70 18.65 -8.26
N GLY A 512 -2.37 19.94 -8.16
CA GLY A 512 -1.00 20.41 -7.96
C GLY A 512 -0.56 20.34 -6.49
N PRO A 513 0.77 20.34 -6.23
CA PRO A 513 1.36 20.23 -4.89
C PRO A 513 0.86 21.26 -3.88
N ALA A 514 0.54 22.49 -4.32
CA ALA A 514 0.05 23.55 -3.44
C ALA A 514 -1.31 23.23 -2.81
N ARG A 515 -2.08 22.29 -3.36
CA ARG A 515 -3.39 21.87 -2.86
C ARG A 515 -3.33 20.65 -1.94
N MET A 516 -2.15 20.10 -1.66
CA MET A 516 -2.01 18.84 -0.93
C MET A 516 -2.02 19.05 0.59
N PRO A 517 -2.86 18.32 1.35
CA PRO A 517 -2.84 18.35 2.81
C PRO A 517 -1.43 18.05 3.33
N THR A 518 -0.90 18.95 4.16
CA THR A 518 0.47 18.85 4.68
C THR A 518 0.55 19.37 6.09
N LEU A 519 1.20 18.62 6.99
CA LEU A 519 1.52 19.03 8.35
C LEU A 519 3.03 18.89 8.58
N ARG A 520 3.66 19.97 9.02
CA ARG A 520 5.11 20.04 9.27
C ARG A 520 5.37 20.38 10.74
N ASP A 521 6.44 19.82 11.26
CA ASP A 521 6.99 20.19 12.55
C ASP A 521 5.96 20.17 13.68
N ALA A 522 5.06 19.20 13.66
CA ALA A 522 4.25 18.84 14.83
C ALA A 522 5.08 17.94 15.75
N PRO A 523 4.83 17.95 17.07
CA PRO A 523 5.52 17.07 18.03
C PRO A 523 5.50 15.61 17.58
N TYR A 524 4.40 15.19 16.97
CA TYR A 524 4.27 13.94 16.23
C TYR A 524 3.36 14.14 15.01
N VAL A 525 3.52 13.27 14.03
CA VAL A 525 2.54 13.04 12.97
C VAL A 525 2.27 11.54 12.88
N GLU A 526 1.00 11.15 12.95
CA GLU A 526 0.55 9.75 12.94
C GLU A 526 -0.46 9.55 11.81
N ASN A 527 -0.42 8.41 11.13
CA ASN A 527 -1.48 7.97 10.26
C ASN A 527 -1.63 6.45 10.27
N SER A 528 -2.83 6.01 10.58
CA SER A 528 -3.28 4.60 10.56
C SER A 528 -4.38 4.39 9.50
N ASN A 529 -4.18 4.92 8.30
CA ASN A 529 -5.12 4.93 7.16
C ASN A 529 -6.41 5.75 7.40
N GLY A 530 -6.47 6.57 8.45
CA GLY A 530 -7.49 7.59 8.59
C GLY A 530 -7.28 8.75 7.59
N THR A 531 -8.24 9.66 7.52
CA THR A 531 -8.09 10.89 6.73
C THR A 531 -6.95 11.76 7.28
N ALA A 532 -6.46 12.69 6.50
CA ALA A 532 -5.44 13.64 6.94
C ALA A 532 -5.87 14.47 8.17
N TRP A 533 -7.16 14.56 8.44
CA TRP A 533 -7.76 15.39 9.46
C TRP A 533 -7.08 15.26 10.84
N MET A 534 -6.96 14.04 11.37
CA MET A 534 -6.47 13.77 12.73
C MET A 534 -5.04 13.23 12.78
N THR A 535 -4.22 13.56 11.80
CA THR A 535 -2.78 13.22 11.78
C THR A 535 -2.04 13.70 13.04
N ASN A 536 -2.53 14.76 13.67
CA ASN A 536 -2.14 15.24 14.99
C ASN A 536 -3.38 15.80 15.69
N ALA A 537 -3.65 15.36 16.91
CA ALA A 537 -4.86 15.71 17.66
C ALA A 537 -4.96 17.21 17.98
N ASP A 538 -3.82 17.85 18.25
CA ASP A 538 -3.75 19.27 18.61
C ASP A 538 -3.68 20.21 17.39
N ARG A 539 -3.38 19.65 16.22
CA ARG A 539 -3.21 20.39 14.95
C ARG A 539 -3.97 19.71 13.81
N PRO A 540 -5.32 19.63 13.90
CA PRO A 540 -6.12 18.95 12.88
C PRO A 540 -6.01 19.65 11.53
N ILE A 541 -5.91 18.86 10.46
CA ILE A 541 -5.82 19.34 9.09
C ILE A 541 -7.24 19.51 8.52
N THR A 542 -7.59 20.73 8.13
CA THR A 542 -8.90 21.08 7.57
C THR A 542 -8.78 22.05 6.39
N GLY A 543 -9.88 22.31 5.67
CA GLY A 543 -9.91 23.30 4.59
C GLY A 543 -9.38 22.79 3.24
N TYR A 544 -9.36 21.48 3.04
CA TYR A 544 -8.99 20.85 1.77
C TYR A 544 -10.21 20.26 1.06
N GLU A 545 -10.09 20.03 -0.24
CA GLU A 545 -11.13 19.47 -1.11
C GLU A 545 -11.66 18.13 -0.57
N ARG A 546 -12.95 17.89 -0.76
CA ARG A 546 -13.63 16.65 -0.31
C ARG A 546 -12.99 15.37 -0.86
N VAL A 547 -12.32 15.43 -2.00
CA VAL A 547 -11.59 14.31 -2.63
C VAL A 547 -10.48 13.74 -1.74
N PHE A 548 -9.96 14.50 -0.78
CA PHE A 548 -8.93 14.02 0.16
C PHE A 548 -9.48 13.17 1.31
N GLY A 549 -10.77 13.16 1.53
CA GLY A 549 -11.43 12.43 2.60
C GLY A 549 -12.36 13.30 3.46
N THR A 550 -12.93 12.71 4.51
CA THR A 550 -13.86 13.38 5.44
C THR A 550 -13.15 14.11 6.57
N VAL A 551 -13.81 15.13 7.10
CA VAL A 551 -13.45 15.85 8.31
C VAL A 551 -14.63 15.81 9.27
N GLY A 552 -14.37 15.68 10.58
CA GLY A 552 -15.42 15.66 11.61
C GLY A 552 -16.24 14.37 11.65
N THR A 553 -15.69 13.24 11.17
CA THR A 553 -16.33 11.92 11.18
C THR A 553 -15.68 11.00 12.22
N GLU A 554 -16.41 9.97 12.66
CA GLU A 554 -15.91 8.97 13.61
C GLU A 554 -14.60 8.34 13.12
N LEU A 555 -13.62 8.23 14.03
CA LEU A 555 -12.34 7.60 13.76
C LEU A 555 -12.46 6.09 13.92
N GLY A 556 -11.83 5.35 13.03
CA GLY A 556 -11.64 3.92 13.22
C GLY A 556 -10.80 3.63 14.48
N LEU A 557 -11.07 2.51 15.16
CA LEU A 557 -10.43 2.17 16.45
C LEU A 557 -8.89 2.15 16.36
N ARG A 558 -8.33 1.75 15.22
CA ARG A 558 -6.88 1.71 15.03
C ARG A 558 -6.28 3.13 14.90
N THR A 559 -6.92 4.02 14.17
CA THR A 559 -6.53 5.44 14.11
C THR A 559 -6.63 6.09 15.47
N ARG A 560 -7.75 5.86 16.18
CA ARG A 560 -7.98 6.39 17.52
C ARG A 560 -6.93 5.89 18.52
N GLY A 561 -6.73 4.57 18.61
CA GLY A 561 -5.74 3.97 19.50
C GLY A 561 -4.30 4.41 19.15
N GLY A 562 -3.99 4.54 17.86
CA GLY A 562 -2.71 5.06 17.39
C GLY A 562 -2.45 6.50 17.85
N ILE A 563 -3.45 7.38 17.72
CA ILE A 563 -3.34 8.78 18.21
C ILE A 563 -3.15 8.80 19.72
N GLU A 564 -3.94 8.03 20.49
CA GLU A 564 -3.83 7.94 21.96
C GLU A 564 -2.41 7.54 22.39
N ASP A 565 -1.87 6.45 21.81
CA ASP A 565 -0.54 5.93 22.12
C ASP A 565 0.56 6.92 21.76
N VAL A 566 0.50 7.48 20.56
CA VAL A 566 1.54 8.37 20.02
C VAL A 566 1.54 9.72 20.73
N ALA A 567 0.37 10.27 21.07
CA ALA A 567 0.26 11.49 21.87
C ALA A 567 0.87 11.30 23.26
N ALA A 568 0.54 10.19 23.93
CA ALA A 568 1.11 9.87 25.25
C ALA A 568 2.63 9.65 25.18
N MET A 569 3.14 9.05 24.10
CA MET A 569 4.58 8.95 23.87
C MET A 569 5.24 10.33 23.73
N ALA A 570 4.66 11.21 22.91
CA ALA A 570 5.18 12.55 22.67
C ALA A 570 5.17 13.42 23.95
N GLU A 571 4.08 13.32 24.76
CA GLU A 571 3.98 14.01 26.05
C GLU A 571 5.05 13.54 27.06
N ARG A 572 5.27 12.21 27.13
CA ARG A 572 6.32 11.66 28.00
C ARG A 572 7.71 12.16 27.60
N GLY A 573 7.95 12.36 26.30
CA GLY A 573 9.23 12.81 25.77
C GLY A 573 10.37 11.80 25.93
N GLY A 574 11.59 12.23 25.61
CA GLY A 574 12.79 11.41 25.75
C GLY A 574 12.83 10.14 24.89
N LEU A 575 12.14 10.15 23.77
CA LEU A 575 11.93 8.97 22.92
C LEU A 575 13.20 8.51 22.23
N THR A 576 13.31 7.20 22.03
CA THR A 576 14.40 6.52 21.35
C THR A 576 13.85 5.50 20.33
N VAL A 577 14.71 4.94 19.49
CA VAL A 577 14.36 3.83 18.58
C VAL A 577 13.79 2.63 19.35
N ARG A 578 14.22 2.40 20.60
CA ARG A 578 13.68 1.31 21.43
C ARG A 578 12.23 1.55 21.82
N ASP A 579 11.80 2.80 21.99
CA ASP A 579 10.39 3.13 22.26
C ASP A 579 9.52 2.80 21.06
N LEU A 580 10.00 3.08 19.83
CA LEU A 580 9.34 2.68 18.61
C LEU A 580 9.20 1.16 18.47
N GLN A 581 10.26 0.42 18.83
CA GLN A 581 10.23 -1.05 18.82
C GLN A 581 9.18 -1.60 19.79
N ARG A 582 9.06 -1.00 21.00
CA ARG A 582 8.04 -1.38 21.98
C ARG A 582 6.64 -1.04 21.50
N GLN A 583 6.42 0.13 20.89
CA GLN A 583 5.14 0.51 20.33
C GLN A 583 4.67 -0.48 19.26
N GLN A 584 5.58 -0.92 18.39
CA GLN A 584 5.24 -1.89 17.34
C GLN A 584 4.64 -3.19 17.89
N PHE A 585 5.19 -3.69 19.00
CA PHE A 585 4.78 -4.94 19.64
C PHE A 585 4.05 -4.74 20.97
N ALA A 586 3.46 -3.56 21.20
CA ALA A 586 2.59 -3.36 22.37
C ALA A 586 1.34 -4.24 22.31
N ASN A 587 0.91 -4.61 21.11
CA ASN A 587 -0.22 -5.50 20.81
C ASN A 587 -1.52 -5.14 21.57
N ARG A 588 -1.62 -3.89 22.06
CA ARG A 588 -2.79 -3.33 22.76
C ARG A 588 -4.04 -3.44 21.90
N VAL A 589 -5.18 -3.71 22.57
CA VAL A 589 -6.50 -3.83 21.93
C VAL A 589 -7.40 -2.68 22.35
N PRO A 590 -7.46 -1.55 21.62
CA PRO A 590 -8.33 -0.41 21.93
C PRO A 590 -9.81 -0.77 22.12
N ALA A 591 -10.36 -1.68 21.29
CA ALA A 591 -11.70 -2.22 21.49
C ALA A 591 -11.85 -2.90 22.86
N GLY A 592 -10.82 -3.63 23.31
CA GLY A 592 -10.77 -4.27 24.63
C GLY A 592 -10.79 -3.27 25.79
N ASP A 593 -10.03 -2.18 25.65
CA ASP A 593 -9.99 -1.10 26.64
C ASP A 593 -11.36 -0.44 26.78
N LEU A 594 -12.08 -0.27 25.66
CA LEU A 594 -13.41 0.34 25.64
C LEU A 594 -14.55 -0.57 26.12
N ALA A 595 -14.43 -1.88 25.93
CA ALA A 595 -15.61 -2.76 26.03
C ALA A 595 -15.43 -3.99 26.96
N ALA A 596 -14.22 -4.53 27.12
CA ALA A 596 -14.05 -5.84 27.79
C ALA A 596 -14.55 -5.84 29.23
N ALA A 597 -14.31 -4.78 30.00
CA ALA A 597 -14.77 -4.65 31.38
C ALA A 597 -16.31 -4.55 31.49
N ASP A 598 -16.92 -3.84 30.56
CA ASP A 598 -18.38 -3.69 30.51
C ASP A 598 -19.07 -5.01 30.15
N VAL A 599 -18.57 -5.71 29.15
CA VAL A 599 -19.05 -7.03 28.74
C VAL A 599 -18.91 -8.05 29.87
N ALA A 600 -17.74 -8.08 30.54
CA ALA A 600 -17.51 -9.00 31.65
C ALA A 600 -18.49 -8.75 32.81
N ARG A 601 -18.81 -7.48 33.13
CA ARG A 601 -19.81 -7.10 34.16
C ARG A 601 -21.21 -7.50 33.73
N ALA A 602 -21.62 -7.12 32.51
CA ALA A 602 -22.94 -7.47 31.98
C ALA A 602 -23.15 -9.00 31.92
N CYS A 603 -22.15 -9.73 31.48
CA CYS A 603 -22.11 -11.18 31.43
C CYS A 603 -22.34 -11.79 32.85
N ALA A 604 -21.63 -11.29 33.85
CA ALA A 604 -21.76 -11.80 35.25
C ALA A 604 -23.13 -11.49 35.88
N ALA A 605 -23.87 -10.53 35.35
CA ALA A 605 -25.23 -10.16 35.80
C ALA A 605 -26.34 -10.98 35.10
N LEU A 606 -26.01 -11.81 34.12
CA LEU A 606 -27.01 -12.61 33.38
C LEU A 606 -27.65 -13.68 34.29
N PRO A 607 -28.98 -13.79 34.31
CA PRO A 607 -29.69 -14.80 35.09
C PRO A 607 -29.22 -16.21 34.72
N GLY A 608 -28.81 -17.00 35.72
CA GLY A 608 -28.33 -18.36 35.53
C GLY A 608 -27.07 -18.47 34.65
N GLY A 609 -26.32 -17.37 34.41
CA GLY A 609 -25.12 -17.37 33.56
C GLY A 609 -25.38 -17.70 32.10
N SER A 610 -26.60 -17.50 31.61
CA SER A 610 -27.01 -17.88 30.26
C SER A 610 -27.41 -16.67 29.42
N ALA A 611 -27.02 -16.67 28.15
CA ALA A 611 -27.40 -15.67 27.12
C ALA A 611 -28.08 -16.38 25.94
N THR A 612 -28.99 -15.67 25.27
CA THR A 612 -29.63 -16.16 24.03
C THR A 612 -28.79 -15.77 22.84
N SER A 613 -28.32 -16.72 22.04
CA SER A 613 -27.57 -16.50 20.78
C SER A 613 -28.47 -15.88 19.70
N SER A 614 -27.86 -15.40 18.63
CA SER A 614 -28.58 -14.77 17.50
C SER A 614 -29.56 -15.72 16.81
N ASP A 615 -29.37 -17.03 16.91
CA ASP A 615 -30.25 -18.08 16.39
C ASP A 615 -31.30 -18.57 17.42
N GLY A 616 -31.43 -17.89 18.57
CA GLY A 616 -32.44 -18.11 19.59
C GLY A 616 -32.13 -19.22 20.60
N ARG A 617 -30.92 -19.80 20.61
CA ARG A 617 -30.52 -20.84 21.55
C ARG A 617 -29.99 -20.24 22.86
N ALA A 618 -30.35 -20.87 24.00
CA ALA A 618 -29.73 -20.55 25.28
C ALA A 618 -28.32 -21.13 25.35
N VAL A 619 -27.34 -20.32 25.69
CA VAL A 619 -25.93 -20.69 25.80
C VAL A 619 -25.40 -20.31 27.17
N ASP A 620 -24.81 -21.26 27.90
CA ASP A 620 -24.06 -20.98 29.12
C ASP A 620 -22.79 -20.19 28.78
N VAL A 621 -22.71 -18.94 29.24
CA VAL A 621 -21.60 -18.02 29.06
C VAL A 621 -20.84 -17.73 30.35
N SER A 622 -21.17 -18.39 31.45
CA SER A 622 -20.61 -18.13 32.77
C SER A 622 -19.09 -18.16 32.83
N ALA A 623 -18.48 -19.14 32.17
CA ALA A 623 -17.01 -19.23 32.06
C ALA A 623 -16.40 -18.05 31.27
N ALA A 624 -17.10 -17.57 30.23
CA ALA A 624 -16.64 -16.44 29.40
C ALA A 624 -16.51 -15.15 30.22
N CYS A 625 -17.37 -14.90 31.16
CA CYS A 625 -17.35 -13.72 32.05
C CYS A 625 -16.01 -13.64 32.83
N GLY A 626 -15.55 -14.80 33.36
CA GLY A 626 -14.27 -14.89 34.08
C GLY A 626 -13.08 -14.66 33.17
N VAL A 627 -13.08 -15.24 31.96
CA VAL A 627 -12.03 -15.11 30.98
C VAL A 627 -11.89 -13.65 30.55
N LEU A 628 -12.97 -12.95 30.17
CA LEU A 628 -12.93 -11.55 29.76
C LEU A 628 -12.46 -10.61 30.87
N ARG A 629 -12.85 -10.92 32.14
CA ARG A 629 -12.40 -10.14 33.29
C ARG A 629 -10.89 -10.25 33.53
N ALA A 630 -10.32 -11.46 33.32
CA ALA A 630 -8.93 -11.78 33.56
C ALA A 630 -8.02 -11.42 32.36
N TRP A 631 -8.61 -11.14 31.19
CA TRP A 631 -7.87 -10.85 29.97
C TRP A 631 -7.05 -9.55 30.09
N ASP A 632 -5.77 -9.62 29.66
CA ASP A 632 -4.79 -8.52 29.70
C ASP A 632 -5.02 -7.43 28.62
N ARG A 633 -5.98 -7.60 27.72
CA ARG A 633 -6.34 -6.72 26.60
C ARG A 633 -5.21 -6.52 25.60
N THR A 634 -4.40 -7.57 25.42
CA THR A 634 -3.38 -7.62 24.39
C THR A 634 -3.66 -8.75 23.39
N MET A 635 -2.98 -8.68 22.23
CA MET A 635 -2.88 -9.75 21.24
C MET A 635 -1.47 -10.35 21.23
N ASP A 636 -0.89 -10.53 22.41
CA ASP A 636 0.34 -11.29 22.58
C ASP A 636 0.08 -12.78 22.40
N THR A 637 1.06 -13.54 21.94
CA THR A 637 0.89 -14.99 21.70
C THR A 637 0.49 -15.77 22.96
N GLY A 638 0.85 -15.27 24.13
CA GLY A 638 0.47 -15.82 25.43
C GLY A 638 -0.88 -15.35 25.99
N SER A 639 -1.49 -14.32 25.39
CA SER A 639 -2.72 -13.70 25.91
C SER A 639 -3.90 -14.68 25.93
N ARG A 640 -4.57 -14.75 27.08
CA ARG A 640 -5.74 -15.62 27.32
C ARG A 640 -7.02 -14.78 27.39
N GLY A 641 -7.99 -15.08 26.55
CA GLY A 641 -9.18 -14.26 26.34
C GLY A 641 -9.17 -13.49 25.02
N ALA A 642 -8.01 -13.32 24.37
CA ALA A 642 -7.85 -12.64 23.09
C ALA A 642 -8.73 -13.28 21.99
N LEU A 643 -8.74 -14.61 21.85
CA LEU A 643 -9.57 -15.34 20.88
C LEU A 643 -11.06 -15.15 21.15
N LEU A 644 -11.47 -15.21 22.42
CA LEU A 644 -12.86 -14.99 22.81
C LEU A 644 -13.31 -13.56 22.47
N PHE A 645 -12.46 -12.56 22.77
CA PHE A 645 -12.80 -11.17 22.49
C PHE A 645 -12.82 -10.89 20.98
N ASP A 646 -11.89 -11.44 20.18
CA ASP A 646 -11.92 -11.30 18.71
C ASP A 646 -13.23 -11.86 18.13
N ARG A 647 -13.65 -13.06 18.54
CA ARG A 647 -14.91 -13.65 18.07
C ARG A 647 -16.11 -12.83 18.53
N PHE A 648 -16.13 -12.44 19.80
CA PHE A 648 -17.17 -11.57 20.35
C PHE A 648 -17.31 -10.26 19.55
N TRP A 649 -16.21 -9.56 19.30
CA TRP A 649 -16.24 -8.29 18.59
C TRP A 649 -16.75 -8.42 17.16
N ARG A 650 -16.29 -9.45 16.45
CA ARG A 650 -16.78 -9.74 15.09
C ARG A 650 -18.28 -10.06 15.04
N ARG A 651 -18.81 -10.73 16.08
CA ARG A 651 -20.25 -10.97 16.20
C ARG A 651 -21.01 -9.72 16.60
N LEU A 652 -20.43 -8.92 17.49
CA LEU A 652 -21.01 -7.64 17.93
C LEU A 652 -21.27 -6.70 16.73
N GLU A 653 -20.31 -6.56 15.83
CA GLU A 653 -20.46 -5.77 14.59
C GLU A 653 -21.60 -6.26 13.68
N GLN A 654 -22.00 -7.52 13.80
CA GLN A 654 -23.10 -8.11 13.02
C GLN A 654 -24.45 -8.00 13.73
N THR A 655 -24.46 -8.05 15.04
CA THR A 655 -25.69 -8.13 15.86
C THR A 655 -26.16 -6.78 16.35
N VAL A 656 -25.26 -5.80 16.55
CA VAL A 656 -25.58 -4.46 17.05
C VAL A 656 -25.25 -3.41 15.98
N PRO A 657 -26.25 -2.66 15.50
CA PRO A 657 -26.01 -1.53 14.60
C PRO A 657 -25.10 -0.48 15.26
N GLN A 658 -24.18 0.11 14.48
CA GLN A 658 -23.23 1.14 14.95
C GLN A 658 -23.92 2.26 15.74
N ALA A 659 -25.09 2.71 15.32
CA ALA A 659 -25.85 3.78 15.99
C ALA A 659 -26.33 3.42 17.40
N ARG A 660 -26.32 2.14 17.81
CA ARG A 660 -26.72 1.65 19.14
C ARG A 660 -25.58 1.05 19.93
N LEU A 661 -24.38 1.00 19.33
CA LEU A 661 -23.22 0.32 19.92
C LEU A 661 -22.72 1.03 21.19
N TRP A 662 -22.77 2.33 21.21
CA TRP A 662 -22.21 3.17 22.27
C TRP A 662 -23.26 3.95 23.02
N LYS A 663 -23.12 4.09 24.36
CA LYS A 663 -23.96 4.96 25.21
C LYS A 663 -23.59 6.43 25.02
N VAL A 664 -22.29 6.73 24.79
CA VAL A 664 -21.81 8.07 24.45
C VAL A 664 -21.54 8.10 22.94
N PRO A 665 -22.31 8.84 22.16
CA PRO A 665 -22.15 8.91 20.71
C PRO A 665 -20.89 9.70 20.32
N PHE A 666 -20.48 9.57 19.06
CA PHE A 666 -19.39 10.36 18.48
C PHE A 666 -19.65 11.86 18.57
N SER A 667 -18.62 12.61 18.93
CA SER A 667 -18.58 14.07 18.91
C SER A 667 -17.36 14.58 18.16
N ALA A 668 -17.55 15.38 17.12
CA ALA A 668 -16.45 16.02 16.40
C ALA A 668 -15.64 17.02 17.24
N ALA A 669 -16.20 17.45 18.40
CA ALA A 669 -15.47 18.29 19.37
C ALA A 669 -14.51 17.48 20.26
N ASP A 670 -14.71 16.16 20.36
CA ASP A 670 -13.83 15.24 21.10
C ASP A 670 -13.68 13.93 20.33
N PRO A 671 -13.06 13.95 19.15
CA PRO A 671 -13.07 12.82 18.22
C PRO A 671 -12.21 11.65 18.69
N VAL A 672 -11.21 11.89 19.52
CA VAL A 672 -10.33 10.84 20.03
C VAL A 672 -10.98 10.05 21.17
N ARG A 673 -11.76 10.70 22.05
CA ARG A 673 -12.36 10.05 23.20
C ARG A 673 -13.80 9.59 22.98
N THR A 674 -14.41 9.96 21.85
CA THR A 674 -15.76 9.53 21.48
C THR A 674 -15.80 8.80 20.15
N PRO A 675 -16.74 7.83 19.96
CA PRO A 675 -17.72 7.33 20.93
C PRO A 675 -17.07 6.50 22.05
N ASN A 676 -17.80 6.26 23.15
CA ASN A 676 -17.30 5.40 24.22
C ASN A 676 -18.48 4.78 25.04
N THR A 677 -18.12 3.89 25.98
CA THR A 677 -19.04 3.16 26.87
C THR A 677 -19.99 2.25 26.09
N LEU A 678 -19.63 0.97 25.98
CA LEU A 678 -20.43 -0.02 25.28
C LEU A 678 -21.87 -0.07 25.83
N ASN A 679 -22.85 -0.07 24.93
CA ASN A 679 -24.27 -0.18 25.29
C ASN A 679 -24.65 -1.64 25.61
N THR A 680 -24.27 -2.09 26.77
CA THR A 680 -24.58 -3.47 27.25
C THR A 680 -26.06 -3.74 27.50
N ASP A 681 -26.93 -2.70 27.46
CA ASP A 681 -28.39 -2.86 27.56
C ASP A 681 -29.02 -3.36 26.25
N ASP A 682 -28.28 -3.27 25.12
CA ASP A 682 -28.70 -3.84 23.85
C ASP A 682 -28.58 -5.39 23.92
N PRO A 683 -29.66 -6.14 23.69
CA PRO A 683 -29.62 -7.59 23.76
C PRO A 683 -28.67 -8.24 22.75
N GLY A 684 -28.32 -7.54 21.66
CA GLY A 684 -27.35 -7.99 20.69
C GLY A 684 -25.95 -8.18 21.27
N VAL A 685 -25.60 -7.47 22.38
CA VAL A 685 -24.30 -7.63 23.05
C VAL A 685 -24.22 -9.02 23.71
N ALA A 686 -25.28 -9.42 24.44
CA ALA A 686 -25.35 -10.76 25.05
C ALA A 686 -25.41 -11.87 23.99
N ALA A 687 -26.15 -11.63 22.89
CA ALA A 687 -26.22 -12.55 21.76
C ALA A 687 -24.85 -12.74 21.08
N ALA A 688 -24.12 -11.67 20.86
CA ALA A 688 -22.77 -11.73 20.29
C ALA A 688 -21.80 -12.57 21.15
N LEU A 689 -21.90 -12.45 22.47
CA LEU A 689 -21.09 -13.25 23.38
C LEU A 689 -21.48 -14.75 23.33
N ALA A 690 -22.79 -15.04 23.29
CA ALA A 690 -23.29 -16.41 23.16
C ALA A 690 -22.84 -17.05 21.82
N ASP A 691 -22.88 -16.29 20.72
CA ASP A 691 -22.43 -16.74 19.41
C ASP A 691 -20.92 -17.03 19.42
N ALA A 692 -20.09 -16.14 20.00
CA ALA A 692 -18.65 -16.32 20.10
C ALA A 692 -18.29 -17.57 20.92
N VAL A 693 -18.96 -17.80 22.07
CA VAL A 693 -18.78 -19.00 22.90
C VAL A 693 -19.16 -20.25 22.12
N THR A 694 -20.27 -20.20 21.38
CA THR A 694 -20.75 -21.32 20.56
C THR A 694 -19.74 -21.67 19.45
N GLU A 695 -19.20 -20.66 18.76
CA GLU A 695 -18.20 -20.84 17.68
C GLU A 695 -16.91 -21.46 18.19
N LEU A 696 -16.37 -20.96 19.30
CA LEU A 696 -15.11 -21.47 19.86
C LEU A 696 -15.31 -22.91 20.35
N ARG A 697 -16.41 -23.21 21.02
CA ARG A 697 -16.75 -24.59 21.48
C ARG A 697 -16.92 -25.54 20.29
N ALA A 698 -17.60 -25.10 19.22
CA ALA A 698 -17.80 -25.91 18.02
C ALA A 698 -16.46 -26.20 17.30
N ALA A 699 -15.51 -25.29 17.39
CA ALA A 699 -14.16 -25.47 16.86
C ALA A 699 -13.20 -26.21 17.80
N GLY A 700 -13.68 -26.65 19.00
CA GLY A 700 -12.85 -27.31 20.02
C GLY A 700 -11.82 -26.39 20.68
N ILE A 701 -12.04 -25.06 20.62
CA ILE A 701 -11.14 -24.05 21.17
C ILE A 701 -11.59 -23.67 22.58
N ALA A 702 -10.72 -23.82 23.57
CA ALA A 702 -11.00 -23.39 24.94
C ALA A 702 -11.14 -21.85 25.00
N LEU A 703 -12.08 -21.33 25.80
CA LEU A 703 -12.37 -19.91 25.88
C LEU A 703 -11.17 -19.11 26.39
N ASP A 704 -10.30 -19.71 27.18
CA ASP A 704 -9.04 -19.18 27.71
C ASP A 704 -7.81 -19.71 26.98
N ALA A 705 -7.96 -20.27 25.79
CA ALA A 705 -6.78 -20.69 25.00
C ALA A 705 -5.86 -19.52 24.73
N PRO A 706 -4.52 -19.70 24.81
CA PRO A 706 -3.58 -18.64 24.45
C PRO A 706 -3.68 -18.33 22.95
N LEU A 707 -3.58 -17.06 22.58
CA LEU A 707 -3.71 -16.62 21.19
C LEU A 707 -2.83 -17.43 20.23
N GLY A 708 -1.54 -17.62 20.57
CA GLY A 708 -0.57 -18.31 19.72
C GLY A 708 -0.86 -19.78 19.46
N ALA A 709 -1.78 -20.41 20.21
CA ALA A 709 -2.24 -21.75 19.90
C ALA A 709 -3.06 -21.80 18.61
N HIS A 710 -3.67 -20.67 18.21
CA HIS A 710 -4.59 -20.60 17.06
C HIS A 710 -4.23 -19.49 16.04
N GLN A 711 -3.40 -18.52 16.40
CA GLN A 711 -2.90 -17.51 15.46
C GLN A 711 -1.45 -17.82 15.07
N PHE A 712 -1.25 -18.25 13.84
CA PHE A 712 0.01 -18.82 13.38
C PHE A 712 0.24 -18.66 11.88
N VAL A 713 1.46 -18.93 11.48
CA VAL A 713 1.85 -19.20 10.08
C VAL A 713 2.67 -20.49 10.02
N VAL A 714 2.66 -21.15 8.86
CA VAL A 714 3.46 -22.35 8.61
C VAL A 714 4.62 -21.99 7.67
N ARG A 715 5.86 -22.24 8.10
CA ARG A 715 7.05 -21.98 7.28
C ARG A 715 7.99 -23.18 7.36
N GLY A 716 8.26 -23.81 6.19
CA GLY A 716 9.11 -24.99 6.14
C GLY A 716 8.63 -26.15 7.03
N GLY A 717 7.32 -26.32 7.19
CA GLY A 717 6.71 -27.32 8.08
C GLY A 717 6.67 -26.92 9.57
N GLU A 718 7.30 -25.80 9.96
CA GLU A 718 7.23 -25.25 11.32
C GLU A 718 6.02 -24.35 11.48
N ARG A 719 5.24 -24.60 12.54
CA ARG A 719 4.13 -23.73 12.96
C ARG A 719 4.65 -22.65 13.91
N LEU A 720 4.66 -21.42 13.46
CA LEU A 720 5.12 -20.25 14.19
C LEU A 720 3.91 -19.46 14.69
N ALA A 721 3.75 -19.31 16.00
CA ALA A 721 2.79 -18.41 16.61
C ALA A 721 3.19 -16.95 16.30
N VAL A 722 2.23 -16.09 15.96
CA VAL A 722 2.51 -14.69 15.60
C VAL A 722 1.68 -13.74 16.46
N PRO A 723 2.34 -12.71 17.07
CA PRO A 723 1.68 -11.69 17.89
C PRO A 723 1.04 -10.62 17.01
N GLY A 724 -0.01 -9.96 17.50
CA GLY A 724 -0.77 -8.94 16.80
C GLY A 724 -2.22 -9.34 16.58
N GLY A 725 -3.04 -8.48 16.00
CA GLY A 725 -4.46 -8.75 15.82
C GLY A 725 -5.13 -7.85 14.80
N SER A 726 -6.45 -8.05 14.63
CA SER A 726 -7.21 -7.33 13.60
C SER A 726 -7.19 -5.82 13.81
N GLY A 727 -7.02 -5.09 12.70
CA GLY A 727 -7.17 -3.63 12.67
C GLY A 727 -8.57 -3.15 13.10
N ARG A 728 -9.61 -3.99 13.00
CA ARG A 728 -10.98 -3.72 13.53
C ARG A 728 -11.02 -3.61 15.04
N LEU A 729 -10.15 -4.32 15.73
CA LEU A 729 -9.98 -4.24 17.18
C LEU A 729 -9.13 -3.02 17.61
N GLY A 730 -8.57 -2.30 16.66
CA GLY A 730 -7.68 -1.19 16.90
C GLY A 730 -6.21 -1.56 17.06
N VAL A 731 -5.82 -2.83 16.87
CA VAL A 731 -4.45 -3.29 17.09
C VAL A 731 -3.49 -2.63 16.10
N TRP A 732 -2.39 -2.06 16.63
CA TRP A 732 -1.34 -1.42 15.83
C TRP A 732 -0.55 -2.44 14.99
N ASN A 733 -0.12 -3.53 15.60
CA ASN A 733 0.52 -4.67 14.94
C ASN A 733 -0.55 -5.52 14.25
N VAL A 734 -1.00 -5.07 13.08
CA VAL A 734 -2.13 -5.70 12.39
C VAL A 734 -1.76 -7.08 11.89
N LEU A 735 -2.60 -8.06 12.24
CA LEU A 735 -2.69 -9.37 11.60
C LEU A 735 -4.16 -9.71 11.38
N GLU A 736 -4.49 -10.22 10.18
CA GLU A 736 -5.86 -10.59 9.84
C GLU A 736 -5.97 -12.12 9.63
N PRO A 737 -6.11 -12.89 10.73
CA PRO A 737 -6.37 -14.31 10.63
C PRO A 737 -7.76 -14.53 10.03
N ARG A 738 -7.91 -15.59 9.24
CA ARG A 738 -9.21 -16.01 8.70
C ARG A 738 -9.85 -17.04 9.63
N TRP A 739 -11.18 -17.01 9.70
CA TRP A 739 -11.97 -18.02 10.38
C TRP A 739 -12.64 -18.92 9.34
N ASP A 740 -12.42 -20.22 9.48
CA ASP A 740 -13.09 -21.25 8.68
C ASP A 740 -13.60 -22.33 9.65
N ALA A 741 -14.90 -22.36 9.86
CA ALA A 741 -15.54 -23.35 10.76
C ALA A 741 -15.32 -24.80 10.27
N ALA A 742 -15.25 -25.02 8.94
CA ALA A 742 -15.00 -26.34 8.37
C ALA A 742 -13.55 -26.80 8.59
N ALA A 743 -12.60 -25.86 8.67
CA ALA A 743 -11.20 -26.14 9.01
C ALA A 743 -10.92 -26.18 10.52
N GLY A 744 -11.95 -26.07 11.36
CA GLY A 744 -11.82 -26.12 12.83
C GLY A 744 -11.41 -24.78 13.46
N GLY A 745 -11.68 -23.64 12.82
CA GLY A 745 -11.51 -22.33 13.42
C GLY A 745 -10.53 -21.40 12.67
N TYR A 746 -9.51 -20.89 13.33
CA TYR A 746 -8.55 -19.98 12.70
C TYR A 746 -7.62 -20.71 11.73
N THR A 747 -7.44 -20.14 10.55
CA THR A 747 -6.48 -20.62 9.55
C THR A 747 -5.17 -19.80 9.60
N GLU A 748 -4.20 -20.18 8.80
CA GLU A 748 -2.93 -19.47 8.68
C GLU A 748 -3.15 -17.99 8.37
N VAL A 749 -2.35 -17.10 9.00
CA VAL A 749 -2.40 -15.64 8.78
C VAL A 749 -1.88 -15.31 7.37
N PRO A 750 -2.72 -14.74 6.49
CA PRO A 750 -2.32 -14.42 5.12
C PRO A 750 -1.85 -12.97 4.93
N PHE A 751 -2.10 -12.08 5.91
CA PHE A 751 -2.02 -10.63 5.74
C PHE A 751 -1.72 -9.94 7.07
N GLY A 752 -0.97 -8.84 7.01
CA GLY A 752 -0.70 -7.98 8.16
C GLY A 752 0.62 -7.23 8.07
N SER A 753 1.17 -6.89 9.22
CA SER A 753 2.50 -6.26 9.36
C SER A 753 3.52 -6.93 8.46
N SER A 754 4.26 -6.14 7.68
CA SER A 754 5.10 -6.66 6.59
C SER A 754 6.55 -6.18 6.69
N HIS A 755 6.90 -5.03 6.13
CA HIS A 755 8.21 -4.42 6.25
C HIS A 755 8.22 -3.39 7.38
N LEU A 756 8.63 -3.79 8.56
CA LEU A 756 8.74 -2.93 9.73
C LEU A 756 10.07 -2.16 9.70
N GLN A 757 10.04 -0.88 10.05
CA GLN A 757 11.24 -0.08 10.26
C GLN A 757 11.07 0.89 11.42
N ALA A 758 12.02 0.90 12.36
CA ALA A 758 12.17 1.88 13.43
C ALA A 758 13.53 2.57 13.25
N VAL A 759 13.50 3.86 12.90
CA VAL A 759 14.69 4.60 12.46
C VAL A 759 14.86 5.88 13.27
N GLY A 760 16.09 6.16 13.64
CA GLY A 760 16.54 7.40 14.25
C GLY A 760 18.02 7.65 13.96
N TRP A 761 18.57 8.65 14.58
CA TRP A 761 19.99 9.01 14.44
C TRP A 761 20.59 9.30 15.83
N ASP A 762 21.83 8.95 15.97
CA ASP A 762 22.65 9.34 17.13
C ASP A 762 23.69 10.41 16.73
N GLY A 763 24.74 10.61 17.52
CA GLY A 763 25.83 11.51 17.17
C GLY A 763 26.71 11.03 16.01
N GLY A 764 26.61 9.74 15.62
CA GLY A 764 27.38 9.11 14.55
C GLY A 764 26.95 9.51 13.14
N ARG A 765 27.66 9.06 12.13
CA ARG A 765 27.28 9.30 10.72
C ARG A 765 26.17 8.37 10.23
N CYS A 766 26.03 7.21 10.84
CA CYS A 766 25.09 6.17 10.44
C CYS A 766 23.71 6.37 11.08
N PRO A 767 22.63 6.04 10.43
CA PRO A 767 21.33 5.93 11.07
C PRO A 767 21.34 4.77 12.07
N VAL A 768 20.54 4.91 13.14
CA VAL A 768 20.21 3.83 14.05
C VAL A 768 18.89 3.22 13.56
N ALA A 769 18.99 2.09 12.86
CA ALA A 769 17.81 1.48 12.25
C ALA A 769 17.60 0.05 12.74
N ARG A 770 16.34 -0.29 12.98
CA ARG A 770 15.85 -1.64 13.23
C ARG A 770 14.80 -1.95 12.17
N THR A 771 14.97 -3.08 11.50
CA THR A 771 14.05 -3.52 10.45
C THR A 771 13.59 -4.94 10.69
N LEU A 772 12.46 -5.31 10.10
CA LEU A 772 11.97 -6.68 10.16
C LEU A 772 11.02 -6.91 8.99
N LEU A 773 11.28 -7.96 8.23
CA LEU A 773 10.39 -8.43 7.19
C LEU A 773 9.61 -9.63 7.74
N ALA A 774 8.36 -9.40 8.16
CA ALA A 774 7.58 -10.36 8.95
C ALA A 774 7.46 -11.76 8.32
N TYR A 775 7.50 -11.84 7.01
CA TYR A 775 7.42 -13.09 6.23
C TYR A 775 8.77 -13.54 5.64
N SER A 776 9.89 -12.97 6.10
CA SER A 776 11.26 -13.24 5.64
C SER A 776 11.56 -12.77 4.19
N GLN A 777 12.85 -12.82 3.83
CA GLN A 777 13.36 -12.23 2.60
C GLN A 777 12.99 -13.01 1.34
N SER A 778 12.95 -14.34 1.40
CA SER A 778 12.72 -15.21 0.25
C SER A 778 11.36 -15.91 0.31
N SER A 779 10.70 -16.09 -0.85
CA SER A 779 9.51 -16.93 -1.00
C SER A 779 9.86 -18.39 -1.34
N ASN A 780 11.11 -18.69 -1.69
CA ASN A 780 11.55 -20.04 -1.98
C ASN A 780 11.67 -20.88 -0.70
N PRO A 781 10.89 -21.96 -0.52
CA PRO A 781 10.91 -22.78 0.69
C PRO A 781 12.26 -23.46 0.93
N ASP A 782 13.10 -23.64 -0.11
CA ASP A 782 14.45 -24.20 0.02
C ASP A 782 15.50 -23.16 0.47
N SER A 783 15.12 -21.88 0.55
CA SER A 783 16.02 -20.82 1.00
C SER A 783 16.16 -20.83 2.53
N PRO A 784 17.38 -20.66 3.08
CA PRO A 784 17.56 -20.44 4.52
C PRO A 784 16.84 -19.17 5.02
N HIS A 785 16.53 -18.24 4.12
CA HIS A 785 15.86 -16.98 4.38
C HIS A 785 14.35 -17.02 4.09
N PHE A 786 13.74 -18.20 4.15
CA PHE A 786 12.29 -18.41 3.99
C PHE A 786 11.50 -18.17 5.28
N ALA A 787 12.12 -18.42 6.46
CA ALA A 787 11.46 -18.39 7.75
C ALA A 787 12.21 -17.65 8.86
N ASP A 788 13.44 -17.25 8.61
CA ASP A 788 14.37 -16.73 9.65
C ASP A 788 13.87 -15.42 10.28
N GLN A 789 13.42 -14.44 9.51
CA GLN A 789 12.83 -13.20 10.04
C GLN A 789 11.40 -13.43 10.55
N THR A 790 10.67 -14.41 10.04
CA THR A 790 9.35 -14.79 10.61
C THR A 790 9.51 -15.34 12.05
N ARG A 791 10.57 -16.08 12.32
CA ARG A 791 10.91 -16.49 13.70
C ARG A 791 11.26 -15.29 14.59
N LEU A 792 11.94 -14.27 14.04
CA LEU A 792 12.17 -13.02 14.79
C LEU A 792 10.85 -12.31 15.08
N PHE A 793 9.94 -12.20 14.09
CA PHE A 793 8.63 -11.60 14.27
C PHE A 793 7.80 -12.34 15.33
N SER A 794 7.80 -13.68 15.30
CA SER A 794 7.17 -14.53 16.31
C SER A 794 7.71 -14.27 17.73
N GLY A 795 8.98 -13.93 17.85
CA GLY A 795 9.64 -13.61 19.13
C GLY A 795 9.81 -12.12 19.42
N GLU A 796 9.12 -11.24 18.65
CA GLU A 796 9.16 -9.77 18.80
C GLU A 796 10.57 -9.17 18.71
N LYS A 797 11.43 -9.82 17.95
CA LYS A 797 12.83 -9.44 17.79
C LYS A 797 13.05 -8.70 16.49
N TRP A 798 14.05 -7.83 16.47
CA TRP A 798 14.37 -6.98 15.35
C TRP A 798 15.75 -7.27 14.77
N VAL A 799 15.88 -7.07 13.47
CA VAL A 799 17.17 -7.03 12.78
C VAL A 799 17.83 -5.67 13.02
N THR A 800 19.09 -5.66 13.41
CA THR A 800 19.92 -4.44 13.35
C THR A 800 20.32 -4.20 11.91
N SER A 801 19.75 -3.15 11.31
CA SER A 801 20.06 -2.84 9.92
C SER A 801 21.48 -2.29 9.78
N ARG A 802 22.30 -2.96 8.96
CA ARG A 802 23.64 -2.50 8.63
C ARG A 802 23.56 -1.48 7.52
N PHE A 803 24.05 -0.28 7.74
CA PHE A 803 23.96 0.81 6.76
C PHE A 803 25.32 1.33 6.32
N CYS A 804 26.21 1.62 7.27
CA CYS A 804 27.54 2.11 6.96
C CYS A 804 28.47 0.99 6.50
N GLU A 805 29.41 1.33 5.64
CA GLU A 805 30.36 0.38 5.07
C GLU A 805 31.10 -0.45 6.12
N LYS A 806 31.50 0.18 7.23
CA LYS A 806 32.13 -0.51 8.36
C LYS A 806 31.24 -1.61 8.94
N ASP A 807 29.93 -1.31 9.09
CA ASP A 807 28.98 -2.23 9.69
C ASP A 807 28.68 -3.41 8.76
N ILE A 808 28.55 -3.15 7.44
CA ILE A 808 28.39 -4.18 6.42
C ILE A 808 29.58 -5.12 6.41
N ARG A 809 30.82 -4.57 6.37
CA ARG A 809 32.06 -5.37 6.37
C ARG A 809 32.29 -6.17 7.66
N SER A 810 31.72 -5.73 8.78
CA SER A 810 31.84 -6.44 10.06
C SER A 810 30.78 -7.51 10.29
N SER A 811 29.89 -7.75 9.30
CA SER A 811 28.89 -8.81 9.41
C SER A 811 29.56 -10.19 9.47
N PRO A 812 29.24 -11.03 10.49
CA PRO A 812 29.77 -12.39 10.57
C PRO A 812 29.25 -13.30 9.44
N GLU A 813 28.14 -12.92 8.80
CA GLU A 813 27.52 -13.66 7.70
C GLU A 813 27.80 -13.03 6.32
N LEU A 814 28.77 -12.09 6.25
CA LEU A 814 29.09 -11.40 5.01
C LEU A 814 29.46 -12.37 3.88
N LYS A 815 28.62 -12.38 2.84
CA LYS A 815 28.86 -13.10 1.60
C LYS A 815 28.89 -12.12 0.44
N VAL A 816 29.98 -12.08 -0.31
CA VAL A 816 30.16 -11.18 -1.46
C VAL A 816 29.96 -11.94 -2.76
N VAL A 817 29.06 -11.47 -3.60
CA VAL A 817 28.78 -12.03 -4.93
C VAL A 817 29.00 -10.92 -5.98
N ARG A 818 29.89 -11.15 -6.91
CA ARG A 818 30.09 -10.28 -8.07
C ARG A 818 29.25 -10.82 -9.22
N VAL A 819 28.36 -10.00 -9.73
CA VAL A 819 27.46 -10.37 -10.81
C VAL A 819 27.76 -9.53 -12.05
N HIS A 820 27.69 -10.16 -13.21
CA HIS A 820 27.92 -9.48 -14.49
C HIS A 820 27.04 -10.06 -15.57
N GLU A 821 26.68 -9.24 -16.52
CA GLU A 821 25.98 -9.67 -17.73
C GLU A 821 26.95 -10.49 -18.60
N ARG A 822 26.59 -11.76 -18.84
CA ARG A 822 27.35 -12.59 -19.82
C ARG A 822 26.70 -12.45 -21.17
N ARG A 823 27.50 -12.11 -22.16
CA ARG A 823 27.11 -12.07 -23.60
C ARG A 823 26.64 -13.43 -24.11
#